data_7236c930b4e72614e530e68716e253db
#
_entry.id   7236c930b4e72614e530e68716e253db
#
_cell.length_a   1.000
_cell.length_b   1.000
_cell.length_c   1.000
_cell.angle_alpha   90.00
_cell.angle_beta   90.00
_cell.angle_gamma   90.00
#
_symmetry.space_group_name_H-M   'P 1'
#
loop_
_entity.id
_entity.type
_entity.pdbx_description
1 polymer ?
#
loop_
_entity_poly.entity_id
_entity_poly.type
_entity_poly.pdbx_seq_one_letter_code
_entity_poly.pdbx_strand_id
1 'polypeptide(L)'
;MSPTFAASLDALSQWRHAVLARLDALERGLAENQWLDAASAARLASVRERLTHEKLIVAFVAEFSRGKSELINAIFFADTGRRVLPATPGRTTMCPVELAWQAGSAPSLRLLPIASKLDGLSLAELRSRDAAWQTLPLDIDRPDRLVQTLQEVTRTEWVDLEQARALGFWHDDEPARNPPVDDSGRVEVPAWRHALINYPHPLLRQGLVVLDTPGLNAIGAEPELTVSLLPSAHATVFVLGADTGVTQSDRAVWTEHLSAPALSRFVVLNKIDALADPLLDARVVRAQIDAQQAATARTLGVPVERVFPLSARQALAARINADAPGLAQSRLPALEAALADELLPQRRELLEAMVLAAAREVEAGRARRFGESRRQFAEQTLELRGLRGKSGPKVRLMLARVDAEQAEFEACTARLAALAAVHRRLLKEALAPLVADRLRDEVAQMQADMAASVLHLGSRKAFVALCTRLRRRLASAVERSQEINAMLGASFARLNAEFGFGLAVNAAPELDRFDVELRLIETGYVQYLGLTHALRLLQPRFMEPFRRMLLGKLRSVFETASGEIDLWSRAGSAQIEGQLRERRIGFMRRRESLERIQGAAGELETRLAELAVQDERAQQLQARLQALGQALCAQASAAPAGVADEANDPMPAPRQLARA
;
A
#
# COMPACT_ATOMS: atom_id res chain seq x y z
N MET A 1 -2.74 8.65 -29.97
CA MET A 1 -3.51 7.52 -29.39
C MET A 1 -3.11 7.40 -27.93
N SER A 2 -4.06 7.46 -26.99
CA SER A 2 -3.72 7.24 -25.57
C SER A 2 -3.11 5.85 -25.42
N PRO A 3 -2.06 5.69 -24.60
CA PRO A 3 -1.46 4.39 -24.38
C PRO A 3 -2.50 3.43 -23.79
N THR A 4 -2.46 2.16 -24.20
CA THR A 4 -3.36 1.16 -23.62
C THR A 4 -3.07 1.00 -22.13
N PHE A 5 -4.08 0.60 -21.33
CA PHE A 5 -3.90 0.34 -19.88
C PHE A 5 -2.71 -0.58 -19.60
N ALA A 6 -2.51 -1.58 -20.46
CA ALA A 6 -1.36 -2.48 -20.39
C ALA A 6 -0.02 -1.74 -20.56
N ALA A 7 0.10 -0.87 -21.55
CA ALA A 7 1.33 -0.10 -21.81
C ALA A 7 1.63 0.88 -20.67
N SER A 8 0.61 1.55 -20.12
CA SER A 8 0.78 2.47 -18.99
C SER A 8 1.18 1.74 -17.71
N LEU A 9 0.62 0.57 -17.45
CA LEU A 9 0.99 -0.25 -16.30
C LEU A 9 2.38 -0.83 -16.45
N ASP A 10 2.78 -1.23 -17.67
CA ASP A 10 4.14 -1.68 -18.00
C ASP A 10 5.16 -0.56 -17.76
N ALA A 11 4.87 0.65 -18.21
CA ALA A 11 5.70 1.83 -17.96
C ALA A 11 5.87 2.11 -16.46
N LEU A 12 4.82 1.98 -15.64
CA LEU A 12 4.92 2.10 -14.18
C LEU A 12 5.78 0.98 -13.58
N SER A 13 5.66 -0.25 -14.08
CA SER A 13 6.46 -1.39 -13.63
C SER A 13 7.94 -1.18 -13.97
N GLN A 14 8.26 -0.77 -15.18
CA GLN A 14 9.63 -0.44 -15.62
C GLN A 14 10.22 0.69 -14.76
N TRP A 15 9.44 1.74 -14.50
CA TRP A 15 9.85 2.82 -13.62
C TRP A 15 10.18 2.30 -12.21
N ARG A 16 9.33 1.45 -11.60
CA ARG A 16 9.59 0.84 -10.29
C ARG A 16 10.89 0.04 -10.27
N HIS A 17 11.14 -0.79 -11.29
CA HIS A 17 12.38 -1.56 -11.39
C HIS A 17 13.61 -0.66 -11.52
N ALA A 18 13.51 0.39 -12.30
CA ALA A 18 14.60 1.35 -12.45
C ALA A 18 14.89 2.10 -11.14
N VAL A 19 13.86 2.51 -10.40
CA VAL A 19 14.00 3.13 -9.07
C VAL A 19 14.61 2.14 -8.07
N LEU A 20 14.16 0.87 -8.05
CA LEU A 20 14.73 -0.18 -7.20
C LEU A 20 16.22 -0.40 -7.48
N ALA A 21 16.63 -0.44 -8.75
CA ALA A 21 18.04 -0.58 -9.12
C ALA A 21 18.90 0.58 -8.61
N ARG A 22 18.37 1.82 -8.63
CA ARG A 22 19.06 3.00 -8.06
C ARG A 22 19.10 2.98 -6.54
N LEU A 23 18.02 2.52 -5.90
CA LEU A 23 17.94 2.33 -4.45
C LEU A 23 19.02 1.33 -3.98
N ASP A 24 19.12 0.18 -4.68
CA ASP A 24 20.12 -0.85 -4.39
C ASP A 24 21.56 -0.35 -4.61
N ALA A 25 21.78 0.48 -5.62
CA ALA A 25 23.09 1.09 -5.86
C ALA A 25 23.47 2.07 -4.73
N LEU A 26 22.52 2.88 -4.27
CA LEU A 26 22.74 3.80 -3.14
C LEU A 26 23.02 3.01 -1.85
N GLU A 27 22.23 1.99 -1.53
CA GLU A 27 22.39 1.18 -0.32
C GLU A 27 23.74 0.44 -0.32
N ARG A 28 24.13 -0.17 -1.44
CA ARG A 28 25.44 -0.80 -1.59
C ARG A 28 26.58 0.20 -1.42
N GLY A 29 26.48 1.37 -2.06
CA GLY A 29 27.49 2.42 -1.93
C GLY A 29 27.66 2.90 -0.48
N LEU A 30 26.56 3.00 0.28
CA LEU A 30 26.59 3.34 1.71
C LEU A 30 27.19 2.20 2.55
N ALA A 31 26.82 0.95 2.29
CA ALA A 31 27.26 -0.22 3.04
C ALA A 31 28.76 -0.51 2.85
N GLU A 32 29.24 -0.49 1.61
CA GLU A 32 30.65 -0.73 1.25
C GLU A 32 31.60 0.25 1.95
N ASN A 33 31.13 1.46 2.19
CA ASN A 33 31.92 2.52 2.82
C ASN A 33 31.61 2.70 4.32
N GLN A 34 30.82 1.81 4.94
CA GLN A 34 30.42 1.86 6.38
C GLN A 34 29.63 3.13 6.75
N TRP A 35 28.89 3.68 5.78
CA TRP A 35 28.05 4.87 5.95
C TRP A 35 26.57 4.54 6.08
N LEU A 36 26.19 3.26 5.96
CA LEU A 36 24.84 2.78 6.18
C LEU A 36 24.60 2.57 7.67
N ASP A 37 23.89 3.50 8.30
CA ASP A 37 23.42 3.32 9.67
C ASP A 37 22.10 2.54 9.72
N ALA A 38 21.72 2.08 10.92
CA ALA A 38 20.51 1.27 11.10
C ALA A 38 19.23 2.00 10.71
N ALA A 39 19.17 3.32 10.89
CA ALA A 39 18.00 4.13 10.54
C ALA A 39 17.86 4.27 9.03
N SER A 40 18.96 4.61 8.34
CA SER A 40 18.98 4.67 6.86
C SER A 40 18.68 3.30 6.25
N ALA A 41 19.25 2.22 6.79
CA ALA A 41 18.97 0.86 6.33
C ALA A 41 17.48 0.50 6.48
N ALA A 42 16.88 0.76 7.64
CA ALA A 42 15.45 0.51 7.88
C ALA A 42 14.56 1.35 6.96
N ARG A 43 14.92 2.63 6.72
CA ARG A 43 14.18 3.52 5.82
C ARG A 43 14.23 3.04 4.38
N LEU A 44 15.41 2.70 3.88
CA LEU A 44 15.57 2.15 2.52
C LEU A 44 14.87 0.80 2.35
N ALA A 45 14.92 -0.08 3.38
CA ALA A 45 14.20 -1.35 3.38
C ALA A 45 12.68 -1.15 3.30
N SER A 46 12.11 -0.20 4.06
CA SER A 46 10.68 0.13 4.01
C SER A 46 10.25 0.63 2.63
N VAL A 47 11.08 1.48 1.99
CA VAL A 47 10.82 1.96 0.61
C VAL A 47 10.88 0.80 -0.38
N ARG A 48 11.90 -0.07 -0.27
CA ARG A 48 12.04 -1.27 -1.11
C ARG A 48 10.82 -2.17 -0.99
N GLU A 49 10.40 -2.47 0.22
CA GLU A 49 9.24 -3.32 0.49
C GLU A 49 7.98 -2.78 -0.20
N ARG A 50 7.71 -1.48 -0.06
CA ARG A 50 6.59 -0.84 -0.74
C ARG A 50 6.70 -0.88 -2.25
N LEU A 51 7.86 -0.52 -2.83
CA LEU A 51 8.07 -0.56 -4.28
C LEU A 51 7.90 -1.98 -4.86
N THR A 52 8.28 -3.01 -4.10
CA THR A 52 8.24 -4.42 -4.56
C THR A 52 6.85 -5.03 -4.39
N HIS A 53 6.18 -4.80 -3.26
CA HIS A 53 4.95 -5.50 -2.90
C HIS A 53 3.68 -4.68 -3.13
N GLU A 54 3.80 -3.48 -3.70
CA GLU A 54 2.65 -2.64 -3.94
C GLU A 54 1.74 -3.21 -5.02
N LYS A 55 0.52 -3.52 -4.60
CA LYS A 55 -0.53 -4.08 -5.46
C LYS A 55 -1.57 -3.00 -5.77
N LEU A 56 -1.99 -2.92 -7.02
CA LEU A 56 -3.14 -2.12 -7.44
C LEU A 56 -4.38 -3.01 -7.42
N ILE A 57 -5.26 -2.81 -6.45
CA ILE A 57 -6.44 -3.65 -6.27
C ILE A 57 -7.64 -2.97 -6.94
N VAL A 58 -8.26 -3.66 -7.90
CA VAL A 58 -9.48 -3.24 -8.60
C VAL A 58 -10.59 -4.24 -8.32
N ALA A 59 -11.68 -3.79 -7.70
CA ALA A 59 -12.83 -4.62 -7.40
C ALA A 59 -13.90 -4.50 -8.50
N PHE A 60 -14.33 -5.64 -9.04
CA PHE A 60 -15.45 -5.73 -9.97
C PHE A 60 -16.71 -6.12 -9.20
N VAL A 61 -17.70 -5.24 -9.22
CA VAL A 61 -18.96 -5.38 -8.47
C VAL A 61 -20.13 -5.32 -9.42
N ALA A 62 -21.04 -6.27 -9.30
CA ALA A 62 -22.24 -6.31 -10.15
C ALA A 62 -23.36 -7.08 -9.48
N GLU A 63 -24.60 -6.75 -9.83
CA GLU A 63 -25.72 -7.65 -9.61
C GLU A 63 -25.60 -8.87 -10.52
N PHE A 64 -26.41 -9.86 -10.21
CA PHE A 64 -26.43 -11.11 -10.96
C PHE A 64 -26.68 -10.88 -12.46
N SER A 65 -26.02 -11.66 -13.33
CA SER A 65 -26.21 -11.64 -14.78
C SER A 65 -25.91 -10.30 -15.50
N ARG A 66 -25.17 -9.36 -14.90
CA ARG A 66 -24.76 -8.10 -15.55
C ARG A 66 -23.56 -8.25 -16.51
N GLY A 67 -22.95 -9.43 -16.55
CA GLY A 67 -21.83 -9.73 -17.44
C GLY A 67 -20.46 -9.38 -16.86
N LYS A 68 -20.32 -9.35 -15.53
CA LYS A 68 -19.05 -9.12 -14.82
C LYS A 68 -17.97 -10.12 -15.22
N SER A 69 -18.25 -11.42 -15.15
CA SER A 69 -17.31 -12.47 -15.55
C SER A 69 -16.92 -12.39 -17.03
N GLU A 70 -17.85 -11.96 -17.91
CA GLU A 70 -17.55 -11.75 -19.32
C GLU A 70 -16.58 -10.57 -19.52
N LEU A 71 -16.73 -9.51 -18.74
CA LEU A 71 -15.81 -8.37 -18.75
C LEU A 71 -14.40 -8.79 -18.27
N ILE A 72 -14.31 -9.57 -17.19
CA ILE A 72 -13.04 -10.12 -16.69
C ILE A 72 -12.41 -11.06 -17.72
N ASN A 73 -13.20 -11.93 -18.37
CA ASN A 73 -12.72 -12.77 -19.47
C ASN A 73 -12.17 -11.93 -20.63
N ALA A 74 -12.86 -10.85 -21.02
CA ALA A 74 -12.43 -9.97 -22.09
C ALA A 74 -11.10 -9.25 -21.79
N ILE A 75 -10.85 -8.92 -20.54
CA ILE A 75 -9.63 -8.20 -20.14
C ILE A 75 -8.47 -9.15 -19.90
N PHE A 76 -8.67 -10.30 -19.21
CA PHE A 76 -7.59 -11.12 -18.66
C PHE A 76 -7.42 -12.49 -19.30
N PHE A 77 -8.42 -13.00 -20.04
CA PHE A 77 -8.37 -14.37 -20.54
C PHE A 77 -8.63 -14.49 -22.05
N ALA A 78 -8.73 -13.37 -22.77
CA ALA A 78 -8.97 -13.40 -24.22
C ALA A 78 -7.89 -14.17 -24.99
N ASP A 79 -6.63 -14.12 -24.51
CA ASP A 79 -5.48 -14.82 -25.14
C ASP A 79 -5.62 -16.33 -25.11
N THR A 80 -6.47 -16.91 -24.25
CA THR A 80 -6.75 -18.34 -24.20
C THR A 80 -7.65 -18.81 -25.34
N GLY A 81 -8.18 -17.90 -26.16
CA GLY A 81 -9.08 -18.18 -27.26
C GLY A 81 -10.50 -18.60 -26.85
N ARG A 82 -10.84 -18.51 -25.56
CA ARG A 82 -12.15 -18.93 -25.02
C ARG A 82 -12.51 -18.24 -23.71
N ARG A 83 -13.75 -18.46 -23.27
CA ARG A 83 -14.17 -18.08 -21.91
C ARG A 83 -13.53 -19.00 -20.89
N VAL A 84 -12.86 -18.42 -19.92
CA VAL A 84 -12.19 -19.15 -18.84
C VAL A 84 -12.99 -19.11 -17.54
N LEU A 85 -13.40 -17.92 -17.11
CA LEU A 85 -14.34 -17.80 -16.01
C LEU A 85 -15.76 -18.14 -16.49
N PRO A 86 -16.50 -18.96 -15.74
CA PRO A 86 -17.84 -19.34 -16.12
C PRO A 86 -18.78 -18.12 -16.20
N ALA A 87 -19.51 -18.01 -17.32
CA ALA A 87 -20.47 -16.94 -17.60
C ALA A 87 -21.84 -17.54 -17.99
N THR A 88 -22.23 -18.66 -17.36
CA THR A 88 -23.51 -19.32 -17.64
C THR A 88 -24.69 -18.59 -16.98
N PRO A 89 -25.91 -18.65 -17.55
CA PRO A 89 -27.12 -18.23 -16.85
C PRO A 89 -27.30 -19.06 -15.59
N GLY A 90 -27.44 -18.42 -14.45
CA GLY A 90 -27.46 -19.05 -13.14
C GLY A 90 -26.38 -18.46 -12.23
N ARG A 91 -26.22 -18.95 -11.01
CA ARG A 91 -25.20 -18.46 -10.05
C ARG A 91 -23.78 -18.82 -10.53
N THR A 92 -23.06 -17.86 -11.12
CA THR A 92 -21.74 -18.09 -11.75
C THR A 92 -20.57 -17.84 -10.80
N THR A 93 -20.68 -16.87 -9.91
CA THR A 93 -19.63 -16.56 -8.91
C THR A 93 -20.23 -16.80 -7.54
N MET A 94 -19.80 -17.89 -6.89
CA MET A 94 -20.37 -18.34 -5.61
C MET A 94 -19.56 -17.84 -4.42
N CYS A 95 -18.27 -17.61 -4.59
CA CYS A 95 -17.37 -17.03 -3.58
C CYS A 95 -16.55 -15.87 -4.16
N PRO A 96 -16.02 -14.98 -3.31
CA PRO A 96 -15.07 -13.97 -3.75
C PRO A 96 -13.83 -14.59 -4.38
N VAL A 97 -13.41 -14.07 -5.53
CA VAL A 97 -12.23 -14.51 -6.26
C VAL A 97 -11.22 -13.38 -6.34
N GLU A 98 -10.01 -13.65 -5.93
CA GLU A 98 -8.86 -12.76 -6.13
C GLU A 98 -7.99 -13.32 -7.25
N LEU A 99 -7.83 -12.55 -8.32
CA LEU A 99 -6.96 -12.88 -9.45
C LEU A 99 -5.71 -12.00 -9.36
N ALA A 100 -4.55 -12.62 -9.24
CA ALA A 100 -3.27 -11.93 -9.05
C ALA A 100 -2.13 -12.76 -9.66
N TRP A 101 -0.93 -12.21 -9.66
CA TRP A 101 0.30 -12.93 -9.94
C TRP A 101 1.27 -12.81 -8.78
N GLN A 102 1.82 -13.94 -8.34
CA GLN A 102 2.90 -14.02 -7.37
C GLN A 102 4.15 -14.58 -8.05
N ALA A 103 5.14 -13.72 -8.22
CA ALA A 103 6.43 -14.13 -8.79
C ALA A 103 7.08 -15.22 -7.91
N GLY A 104 7.70 -16.22 -8.58
CA GLY A 104 8.34 -17.34 -7.91
C GLY A 104 7.39 -18.48 -7.50
N SER A 105 6.07 -18.31 -7.66
CA SER A 105 5.08 -19.37 -7.43
C SER A 105 4.52 -19.89 -8.76
N ALA A 106 4.28 -21.20 -8.85
CA ALA A 106 3.65 -21.78 -10.03
C ALA A 106 2.19 -21.30 -10.18
N PRO A 107 1.67 -21.23 -11.43
CA PRO A 107 0.25 -20.95 -11.66
C PRO A 107 -0.63 -21.94 -10.88
N SER A 108 -1.58 -21.41 -10.11
CA SER A 108 -2.38 -22.24 -9.19
C SER A 108 -3.71 -21.59 -8.85
N LEU A 109 -4.68 -22.44 -8.51
CA LEU A 109 -5.92 -22.07 -7.88
C LEU A 109 -5.88 -22.55 -6.43
N ARG A 110 -5.97 -21.62 -5.48
CA ARG A 110 -6.06 -21.91 -4.05
C ARG A 110 -7.49 -21.66 -3.59
N LEU A 111 -8.09 -22.63 -2.96
CA LEU A 111 -9.49 -22.64 -2.54
C LEU A 111 -9.55 -22.77 -1.03
N LEU A 112 -10.24 -21.85 -0.38
CA LEU A 112 -10.49 -21.89 1.06
C LEU A 112 -11.86 -22.53 1.30
N PRO A 113 -11.96 -23.68 1.98
CA PRO A 113 -13.23 -24.35 2.23
C PRO A 113 -14.21 -23.47 3.01
N ILE A 114 -15.51 -23.56 2.70
CA ILE A 114 -16.56 -22.78 3.36
C ILE A 114 -16.62 -23.09 4.86
N ALA A 115 -16.31 -24.32 5.27
CA ALA A 115 -16.25 -24.73 6.66
C ALA A 115 -15.30 -23.89 7.52
N SER A 116 -14.27 -23.27 6.90
CA SER A 116 -13.35 -22.35 7.60
C SER A 116 -14.02 -21.12 8.21
N LYS A 117 -15.28 -20.81 7.85
CA LYS A 117 -16.10 -19.80 8.54
C LYS A 117 -16.39 -20.18 9.98
N LEU A 118 -16.48 -21.48 10.27
CA LEU A 118 -16.77 -22.00 11.61
C LEU A 118 -15.57 -21.88 12.56
N ASP A 119 -14.35 -21.88 12.03
CA ASP A 119 -13.10 -21.75 12.81
C ASP A 119 -12.95 -20.38 13.45
N GLY A 120 -13.72 -19.41 13.00
CA GLY A 120 -13.74 -18.08 13.53
C GLY A 120 -12.49 -17.25 13.25
N LEU A 121 -11.62 -17.68 12.32
CA LEU A 121 -10.46 -16.96 11.88
C LEU A 121 -10.81 -15.99 10.75
N SER A 122 -10.16 -14.83 10.73
CA SER A 122 -10.27 -13.86 9.64
C SER A 122 -9.59 -14.39 8.37
N LEU A 123 -9.99 -13.87 7.21
CA LEU A 123 -9.34 -14.19 5.93
C LEU A 123 -7.86 -13.82 5.94
N ALA A 124 -7.48 -12.72 6.61
CA ALA A 124 -6.10 -12.29 6.73
C ALA A 124 -5.24 -13.30 7.52
N GLU A 125 -5.77 -13.86 8.61
CA GLU A 125 -5.08 -14.89 9.39
C GLU A 125 -4.96 -16.21 8.62
N LEU A 126 -5.98 -16.55 7.84
CA LEU A 126 -5.99 -17.77 7.03
C LEU A 126 -5.06 -17.67 5.81
N ARG A 127 -4.81 -16.48 5.29
CA ARG A 127 -3.86 -16.26 4.16
C ARG A 127 -2.44 -16.73 4.47
N SER A 128 -2.01 -16.63 5.73
CA SER A 128 -0.67 -17.06 6.18
C SER A 128 -0.60 -18.56 6.52
N ARG A 129 -1.72 -19.29 6.47
CA ARG A 129 -1.81 -20.71 6.83
C ARG A 129 -2.02 -21.55 5.58
N ASP A 130 -0.95 -22.00 4.94
CA ASP A 130 -1.05 -22.79 3.70
C ASP A 130 -1.88 -24.07 3.87
N ALA A 131 -1.85 -24.71 5.04
CA ALA A 131 -2.63 -25.91 5.34
C ALA A 131 -4.15 -25.68 5.33
N ALA A 132 -4.63 -24.43 5.42
CA ALA A 132 -6.06 -24.11 5.35
C ALA A 132 -6.60 -24.10 3.91
N TRP A 133 -5.72 -24.09 2.91
CA TRP A 133 -6.06 -23.94 1.51
C TRP A 133 -5.87 -25.23 0.73
N GLN A 134 -6.85 -25.57 -0.09
CA GLN A 134 -6.68 -26.57 -1.14
C GLN A 134 -6.04 -25.91 -2.35
N THR A 135 -4.90 -26.42 -2.80
CA THR A 135 -4.17 -25.86 -3.95
C THR A 135 -4.25 -26.82 -5.13
N LEU A 136 -4.73 -26.31 -6.27
CA LEU A 136 -4.82 -27.00 -7.54
C LEU A 136 -3.88 -26.34 -8.55
N PRO A 137 -3.03 -27.09 -9.28
CA PRO A 137 -2.17 -26.52 -10.32
C PRO A 137 -3.03 -26.07 -11.51
N LEU A 138 -2.66 -24.93 -12.12
CA LEU A 138 -3.27 -24.45 -13.36
C LEU A 138 -2.40 -24.83 -14.55
N ASP A 139 -2.95 -25.57 -15.48
CA ASP A 139 -2.32 -25.92 -16.76
C ASP A 139 -2.62 -24.83 -17.78
N ILE A 140 -1.72 -23.83 -17.85
CA ILE A 140 -1.89 -22.65 -18.72
C ILE A 140 -1.71 -22.97 -20.20
N ASP A 141 -1.00 -24.06 -20.53
CA ASP A 141 -0.73 -24.49 -21.90
C ASP A 141 -1.91 -25.27 -22.50
N ARG A 142 -2.85 -25.70 -21.64
CA ARG A 142 -4.05 -26.45 -22.04
C ARG A 142 -5.32 -25.73 -21.62
N PRO A 143 -5.90 -24.90 -22.49
CA PRO A 143 -7.09 -24.10 -22.19
C PRO A 143 -8.28 -24.91 -21.67
N ASP A 144 -8.47 -26.16 -22.15
CA ASP A 144 -9.54 -27.03 -21.66
C ASP A 144 -9.37 -27.40 -20.18
N ARG A 145 -8.14 -27.75 -19.77
CA ARG A 145 -7.84 -28.09 -18.38
C ARG A 145 -7.89 -26.85 -17.49
N LEU A 146 -7.42 -25.71 -18.00
CA LEU A 146 -7.52 -24.44 -17.29
C LEU A 146 -8.96 -24.11 -16.96
N VAL A 147 -9.87 -24.18 -17.95
CA VAL A 147 -11.30 -23.96 -17.76
C VAL A 147 -11.87 -24.95 -16.74
N GLN A 148 -11.56 -26.24 -16.89
CA GLN A 148 -12.06 -27.28 -15.97
C GLN A 148 -11.59 -27.03 -14.53
N THR A 149 -10.32 -26.67 -14.32
CA THR A 149 -9.81 -26.38 -12.97
C THR A 149 -10.46 -25.13 -12.39
N LEU A 150 -10.65 -24.07 -13.19
CA LEU A 150 -11.29 -22.85 -12.71
C LEU A 150 -12.80 -22.98 -12.48
N GLN A 151 -13.46 -23.99 -13.09
CA GLN A 151 -14.86 -24.31 -12.78
C GLN A 151 -15.04 -24.78 -11.31
N GLU A 152 -13.99 -25.29 -10.65
CA GLU A 152 -14.06 -25.64 -9.22
C GLU A 152 -14.48 -24.46 -8.33
N VAL A 153 -14.21 -23.24 -8.74
CA VAL A 153 -14.64 -22.03 -8.00
C VAL A 153 -16.16 -21.94 -7.84
N THR A 154 -16.91 -22.54 -8.78
CA THR A 154 -18.38 -22.51 -8.77
C THR A 154 -19.00 -23.71 -8.05
N ARG A 155 -18.17 -24.58 -7.49
CA ARG A 155 -18.64 -25.77 -6.79
C ARG A 155 -19.51 -25.40 -5.60
N THR A 156 -20.60 -26.14 -5.44
CA THR A 156 -21.55 -26.03 -4.34
C THR A 156 -21.58 -27.31 -3.53
N GLU A 157 -22.08 -27.23 -2.33
CA GLU A 157 -22.37 -28.39 -1.46
C GLU A 157 -23.73 -28.25 -0.81
N TRP A 158 -24.33 -29.37 -0.49
CA TRP A 158 -25.64 -29.46 0.17
C TRP A 158 -25.44 -29.63 1.67
N VAL A 159 -25.93 -28.70 2.46
CA VAL A 159 -25.83 -28.69 3.93
C VAL A 159 -27.23 -28.70 4.55
N ASP A 160 -27.35 -29.16 5.77
CA ASP A 160 -28.60 -29.05 6.52
C ASP A 160 -28.87 -27.59 6.95
N LEU A 161 -30.11 -27.33 7.39
CA LEU A 161 -30.52 -25.98 7.80
C LEU A 161 -29.71 -25.45 8.99
N GLU A 162 -29.26 -26.31 9.90
CA GLU A 162 -28.46 -25.92 11.04
C GLU A 162 -27.06 -25.46 10.60
N GLN A 163 -26.44 -26.22 9.73
CA GLN A 163 -25.18 -25.89 9.11
C GLN A 163 -25.28 -24.62 8.23
N ALA A 164 -26.34 -24.48 7.43
CA ALA A 164 -26.60 -23.31 6.63
C ALA A 164 -26.72 -22.04 7.49
N ARG A 165 -27.40 -22.14 8.65
CA ARG A 165 -27.45 -21.06 9.64
C ARG A 165 -26.07 -20.73 10.22
N ALA A 166 -25.32 -21.76 10.61
CA ALA A 166 -23.97 -21.58 11.17
C ALA A 166 -23.03 -20.91 10.19
N LEU A 167 -23.14 -21.23 8.90
CA LEU A 167 -22.35 -20.64 7.81
C LEU A 167 -22.85 -19.24 7.37
N GLY A 168 -24.05 -18.80 7.83
CA GLY A 168 -24.63 -17.51 7.50
C GLY A 168 -25.37 -17.46 6.15
N PHE A 169 -25.80 -18.61 5.62
CA PHE A 169 -26.57 -18.70 4.37
C PHE A 169 -28.08 -18.91 4.59
N TRP A 170 -28.52 -19.06 5.83
CA TRP A 170 -29.92 -19.17 6.17
C TRP A 170 -30.32 -18.19 7.26
N HIS A 171 -31.40 -17.44 7.02
CA HIS A 171 -31.91 -16.41 7.92
C HIS A 171 -33.41 -16.65 8.18
N ASP A 172 -33.76 -17.01 9.42
CA ASP A 172 -35.14 -17.23 9.79
C ASP A 172 -35.99 -15.94 9.72
N ASP A 173 -35.35 -14.78 9.92
CA ASP A 173 -36.00 -13.48 9.93
C ASP A 173 -36.21 -12.88 8.51
N GLU A 174 -35.59 -13.45 7.48
CA GLU A 174 -35.67 -12.97 6.09
C GLU A 174 -35.92 -14.13 5.10
N PRO A 175 -37.09 -14.82 5.19
CA PRO A 175 -37.37 -16.02 4.37
C PRO A 175 -37.25 -15.78 2.87
N ALA A 176 -37.57 -14.56 2.40
CA ALA A 176 -37.51 -14.20 0.98
C ALA A 176 -36.08 -14.17 0.39
N ARG A 177 -35.07 -14.13 1.23
CA ARG A 177 -33.66 -14.12 0.81
C ARG A 177 -32.96 -15.47 0.96
N ASN A 178 -33.61 -16.42 1.63
CA ASN A 178 -33.03 -17.75 1.81
C ASN A 178 -32.95 -18.50 0.48
N PRO A 179 -31.88 -19.29 0.26
CA PRO A 179 -31.81 -20.20 -0.87
C PRO A 179 -32.97 -21.23 -0.80
N PRO A 180 -33.37 -21.80 -1.93
CA PRO A 180 -34.38 -22.85 -1.96
C PRO A 180 -33.87 -24.09 -1.19
N VAL A 181 -34.79 -24.79 -0.53
CA VAL A 181 -34.56 -26.03 0.17
C VAL A 181 -34.90 -27.19 -0.75
N ASP A 182 -34.07 -28.24 -0.80
CA ASP A 182 -34.36 -29.43 -1.57
C ASP A 182 -35.44 -30.31 -0.86
N ASP A 183 -35.89 -31.38 -1.53
CA ASP A 183 -36.89 -32.32 -1.00
C ASP A 183 -36.42 -33.02 0.29
N SER A 184 -35.12 -32.98 0.60
CA SER A 184 -34.51 -33.56 1.80
C SER A 184 -34.28 -32.54 2.92
N GLY A 185 -34.78 -31.31 2.76
CA GLY A 185 -34.60 -30.23 3.73
C GLY A 185 -33.21 -29.62 3.77
N ARG A 186 -32.40 -29.80 2.73
CA ARG A 186 -31.03 -29.26 2.64
C ARG A 186 -30.97 -27.99 1.78
N VAL A 187 -29.96 -27.18 2.02
CA VAL A 187 -29.70 -25.92 1.35
C VAL A 187 -28.40 -26.01 0.56
N GLU A 188 -28.42 -25.54 -0.68
CA GLU A 188 -27.24 -25.44 -1.51
C GLU A 188 -26.42 -24.20 -1.10
N VAL A 189 -25.14 -24.40 -0.73
CA VAL A 189 -24.21 -23.34 -0.34
C VAL A 189 -22.94 -23.43 -1.18
N PRO A 190 -22.15 -22.32 -1.33
CA PRO A 190 -20.83 -22.40 -1.95
C PRO A 190 -19.93 -23.38 -1.18
N ALA A 191 -19.17 -24.23 -1.88
CA ALA A 191 -18.17 -25.09 -1.26
C ALA A 191 -16.96 -24.28 -0.73
N TRP A 192 -16.75 -23.09 -1.26
CA TRP A 192 -15.57 -22.27 -0.99
C TRP A 192 -15.93 -20.92 -0.36
N ARG A 193 -15.16 -20.53 0.65
CA ARG A 193 -15.24 -19.21 1.29
C ARG A 193 -14.53 -18.14 0.47
N HIS A 194 -13.40 -18.49 -0.16
CA HIS A 194 -12.58 -17.59 -0.96
C HIS A 194 -11.72 -18.37 -1.95
N ALA A 195 -11.43 -17.77 -3.11
CA ALA A 195 -10.54 -18.34 -4.12
C ALA A 195 -9.42 -17.35 -4.48
N LEU A 196 -8.19 -17.87 -4.59
CA LEU A 196 -7.02 -17.13 -5.04
C LEU A 196 -6.51 -17.76 -6.33
N ILE A 197 -6.53 -17.01 -7.42
CA ILE A 197 -6.02 -17.44 -8.73
C ILE A 197 -4.68 -16.78 -8.97
N ASN A 198 -3.60 -17.57 -8.99
CA ASN A 198 -2.27 -17.14 -9.40
C ASN A 198 -2.10 -17.38 -10.91
N TYR A 199 -2.27 -16.33 -11.73
CA TYR A 199 -2.28 -16.44 -13.18
C TYR A 199 -1.27 -15.50 -13.84
N PRO A 200 -0.42 -15.94 -14.81
CA PRO A 200 0.69 -15.17 -15.36
C PRO A 200 0.29 -14.17 -16.46
N HIS A 201 -0.80 -13.45 -16.28
CA HIS A 201 -1.21 -12.41 -17.22
C HIS A 201 -0.29 -11.18 -17.12
N PRO A 202 0.06 -10.49 -18.22
CA PRO A 202 0.94 -9.31 -18.19
C PRO A 202 0.53 -8.24 -17.16
N LEU A 203 -0.74 -7.87 -17.11
CA LEU A 203 -1.26 -6.88 -16.15
C LEU A 203 -1.09 -7.33 -14.68
N LEU A 204 -1.29 -8.62 -14.40
CA LEU A 204 -1.16 -9.17 -13.05
C LEU A 204 0.31 -9.26 -12.63
N ARG A 205 1.22 -9.57 -13.56
CA ARG A 205 2.67 -9.55 -13.33
C ARG A 205 3.19 -8.17 -12.94
N GLN A 206 2.49 -7.12 -13.37
CA GLN A 206 2.83 -5.73 -13.07
C GLN A 206 2.25 -5.25 -11.71
N GLY A 207 1.58 -6.13 -10.97
CA GLY A 207 1.07 -5.88 -9.63
C GLY A 207 -0.43 -5.52 -9.58
N LEU A 208 -1.17 -5.67 -10.70
CA LEU A 208 -2.62 -5.57 -10.65
C LEU A 208 -3.22 -6.78 -9.92
N VAL A 209 -4.18 -6.51 -9.07
CA VAL A 209 -5.01 -7.52 -8.39
C VAL A 209 -6.46 -7.22 -8.71
N VAL A 210 -7.17 -8.23 -9.18
CA VAL A 210 -8.60 -8.15 -9.49
C VAL A 210 -9.38 -8.88 -8.41
N LEU A 211 -10.34 -8.19 -7.82
CA LEU A 211 -11.33 -8.81 -6.93
C LEU A 211 -12.62 -9.01 -7.70
N ASP A 212 -12.95 -10.25 -8.00
CA ASP A 212 -14.24 -10.65 -8.56
C ASP A 212 -15.19 -10.99 -7.40
N THR A 213 -16.24 -10.17 -7.24
CA THR A 213 -17.17 -10.33 -6.13
C THR A 213 -18.37 -11.18 -6.54
N PRO A 214 -18.98 -11.97 -5.63
CA PRO A 214 -20.28 -12.58 -5.88
C PRO A 214 -21.34 -11.53 -6.25
N GLY A 215 -22.45 -11.96 -6.83
CA GLY A 215 -23.56 -11.04 -7.18
C GLY A 215 -24.05 -10.25 -5.96
N LEU A 216 -24.60 -9.04 -6.21
CA LEU A 216 -24.97 -8.08 -5.17
C LEU A 216 -25.89 -8.61 -4.07
N ASN A 217 -26.78 -9.56 -4.41
CA ASN A 217 -27.64 -10.21 -3.42
C ASN A 217 -26.84 -11.06 -2.40
N ALA A 218 -25.63 -11.48 -2.77
CA ALA A 218 -24.70 -12.18 -1.88
C ALA A 218 -23.80 -11.21 -1.10
N ILE A 219 -23.55 -10.00 -1.59
CA ILE A 219 -22.70 -9.01 -0.90
C ILE A 219 -23.25 -8.66 0.48
N GLY A 220 -24.56 -8.49 0.62
CA GLY A 220 -25.21 -8.24 1.91
C GLY A 220 -25.14 -9.42 2.88
N ALA A 221 -24.97 -10.64 2.37
CA ALA A 221 -24.82 -11.87 3.16
C ALA A 221 -23.36 -12.20 3.49
N GLU A 222 -22.38 -11.56 2.82
CA GLU A 222 -20.94 -11.77 3.01
C GLU A 222 -20.28 -10.54 3.66
N PRO A 223 -20.27 -10.45 5.01
CA PRO A 223 -19.67 -9.31 5.72
C PRO A 223 -18.19 -9.11 5.40
N GLU A 224 -17.44 -10.17 5.17
CA GLU A 224 -16.01 -10.09 4.84
C GLU A 224 -15.74 -9.40 3.51
N LEU A 225 -16.58 -9.67 2.51
CA LEU A 225 -16.46 -9.03 1.21
C LEU A 225 -16.68 -7.51 1.33
N THR A 226 -17.76 -7.12 1.98
CA THR A 226 -18.20 -5.74 2.08
C THR A 226 -17.28 -4.90 2.96
N VAL A 227 -16.79 -5.49 4.06
CA VAL A 227 -16.10 -4.75 5.11
C VAL A 227 -14.58 -4.88 5.03
N SER A 228 -14.07 -5.96 4.43
CA SER A 228 -12.64 -6.23 4.36
C SER A 228 -12.07 -6.07 2.95
N LEU A 229 -12.71 -6.66 1.95
CA LEU A 229 -12.17 -6.70 0.60
C LEU A 229 -12.47 -5.44 -0.20
N LEU A 230 -13.72 -4.97 -0.24
CA LEU A 230 -14.08 -3.75 -0.99
C LEU A 230 -13.37 -2.48 -0.47
N PRO A 231 -13.26 -2.23 0.85
CA PRO A 231 -12.51 -1.09 1.36
C PRO A 231 -10.99 -1.17 1.11
N SER A 232 -10.45 -2.35 0.81
CA SER A 232 -9.04 -2.51 0.43
C SER A 232 -8.77 -2.23 -1.05
N ALA A 233 -9.83 -2.12 -1.87
CA ALA A 233 -9.70 -1.80 -3.29
C ALA A 233 -9.28 -0.33 -3.48
N HIS A 234 -8.44 -0.08 -4.48
CA HIS A 234 -8.05 1.26 -4.91
C HIS A 234 -9.05 1.85 -5.91
N ALA A 235 -9.71 0.97 -6.66
CA ALA A 235 -10.79 1.33 -7.56
C ALA A 235 -11.90 0.28 -7.55
N THR A 236 -13.11 0.73 -7.89
CA THR A 236 -14.27 -0.14 -8.08
C THR A 236 -14.83 0.05 -9.46
N VAL A 237 -15.03 -1.07 -10.16
CA VAL A 237 -15.74 -1.14 -11.45
C VAL A 237 -17.12 -1.72 -11.18
N PHE A 238 -18.13 -0.85 -11.19
CA PHE A 238 -19.52 -1.22 -10.95
C PHE A 238 -20.21 -1.53 -12.27
N VAL A 239 -20.59 -2.79 -12.50
CA VAL A 239 -21.12 -3.27 -13.78
C VAL A 239 -22.63 -3.38 -13.73
N LEU A 240 -23.28 -2.65 -14.61
CA LEU A 240 -24.74 -2.58 -14.82
C LEU A 240 -25.10 -3.13 -16.22
N GLY A 241 -26.36 -3.51 -16.43
CA GLY A 241 -26.85 -3.91 -17.73
C GLY A 241 -27.57 -2.75 -18.44
N ALA A 242 -27.23 -2.49 -19.70
CA ALA A 242 -27.94 -1.52 -20.52
C ALA A 242 -29.38 -1.96 -20.84
N ASP A 243 -29.63 -3.27 -20.83
CA ASP A 243 -30.93 -3.91 -21.02
C ASP A 243 -31.93 -3.67 -19.89
N THR A 244 -31.42 -3.49 -18.65
CA THR A 244 -32.27 -3.33 -17.46
C THR A 244 -32.13 -1.96 -16.78
N GLY A 245 -31.10 -1.19 -17.13
CA GLY A 245 -30.75 0.03 -16.42
C GLY A 245 -30.35 -0.19 -14.96
N VAL A 246 -30.45 0.86 -14.15
CA VAL A 246 -30.15 0.82 -12.70
C VAL A 246 -31.36 0.30 -11.94
N THR A 247 -31.27 -0.86 -11.33
CA THR A 247 -32.34 -1.43 -10.49
C THR A 247 -32.32 -0.83 -9.08
N GLN A 248 -33.36 -1.10 -8.30
CA GLN A 248 -33.42 -0.68 -6.91
C GLN A 248 -32.32 -1.32 -6.06
N SER A 249 -32.00 -2.60 -6.32
CA SER A 249 -30.90 -3.31 -5.64
C SER A 249 -29.53 -2.75 -6.03
N ASP A 250 -29.30 -2.41 -7.31
CA ASP A 250 -28.07 -1.75 -7.76
C ASP A 250 -27.87 -0.41 -7.01
N ARG A 251 -28.94 0.36 -6.86
CA ARG A 251 -28.91 1.65 -6.15
C ARG A 251 -28.62 1.49 -4.65
N ALA A 252 -29.21 0.47 -4.02
CA ALA A 252 -28.94 0.17 -2.62
C ALA A 252 -27.46 -0.14 -2.40
N VAL A 253 -26.87 -1.03 -3.19
CA VAL A 253 -25.44 -1.36 -3.09
C VAL A 253 -24.53 -0.16 -3.39
N TRP A 254 -24.88 0.63 -4.43
CA TRP A 254 -24.15 1.86 -4.72
C TRP A 254 -24.11 2.80 -3.52
N THR A 255 -25.26 3.01 -2.88
CA THR A 255 -25.38 3.93 -1.76
C THR A 255 -24.75 3.38 -0.48
N GLU A 256 -24.93 2.09 -0.22
CA GLU A 256 -24.51 1.46 1.03
C GLU A 256 -23.03 1.04 1.05
N HIS A 257 -22.47 0.64 -0.09
CA HIS A 257 -21.15 0.02 -0.14
C HIS A 257 -20.12 0.72 -1.02
N LEU A 258 -20.57 1.49 -2.02
CA LEU A 258 -19.68 2.09 -3.02
C LEU A 258 -19.64 3.63 -2.96
N SER A 259 -20.34 4.27 -2.04
CA SER A 259 -20.42 5.74 -1.95
C SER A 259 -19.24 6.39 -1.23
N ALA A 260 -18.29 5.62 -0.69
CA ALA A 260 -17.13 6.15 0.03
C ALA A 260 -16.27 7.05 -0.88
N PRO A 261 -15.93 8.28 -0.45
CA PRO A 261 -15.24 9.26 -1.30
C PRO A 261 -13.79 8.90 -1.66
N ALA A 262 -13.17 7.95 -0.96
CA ALA A 262 -11.76 7.57 -1.14
C ALA A 262 -11.52 6.57 -2.30
N LEU A 263 -12.57 6.05 -2.94
CA LEU A 263 -12.46 5.06 -4.00
C LEU A 263 -12.63 5.73 -5.36
N SER A 264 -11.72 5.47 -6.29
CA SER A 264 -11.95 5.75 -7.70
C SER A 264 -13.05 4.84 -8.22
N ARG A 265 -14.15 5.41 -8.71
CA ARG A 265 -15.37 4.68 -9.11
C ARG A 265 -15.60 4.79 -10.60
N PHE A 266 -15.69 3.65 -11.25
CA PHE A 266 -16.00 3.50 -12.67
C PHE A 266 -17.32 2.75 -12.80
N VAL A 267 -18.27 3.30 -13.50
CA VAL A 267 -19.57 2.65 -13.76
C VAL A 267 -19.56 2.11 -15.17
N VAL A 268 -19.74 0.82 -15.33
CA VAL A 268 -19.83 0.16 -16.63
C VAL A 268 -21.28 -0.13 -16.97
N LEU A 269 -21.76 0.40 -18.07
CA LEU A 269 -23.06 0.07 -18.64
C LEU A 269 -22.85 -1.00 -19.73
N ASN A 270 -22.84 -2.26 -19.31
CA ASN A 270 -22.55 -3.41 -20.16
C ASN A 270 -23.76 -3.82 -21.01
N LYS A 271 -23.55 -4.70 -22.00
CA LYS A 271 -24.57 -5.26 -22.90
C LYS A 271 -25.20 -4.23 -23.83
N ILE A 272 -24.44 -3.21 -24.27
CA ILE A 272 -24.96 -2.27 -25.29
C ILE A 272 -25.33 -2.98 -26.62
N ASP A 273 -24.77 -4.17 -26.86
CA ASP A 273 -25.12 -5.03 -27.97
C ASP A 273 -26.58 -5.53 -27.91
N ALA A 274 -27.18 -5.60 -26.72
CA ALA A 274 -28.59 -5.94 -26.56
C ALA A 274 -29.54 -4.79 -26.99
N LEU A 275 -29.04 -3.56 -27.10
CA LEU A 275 -29.81 -2.41 -27.61
C LEU A 275 -29.72 -2.28 -29.14
N ALA A 276 -28.82 -3.04 -29.76
CA ALA A 276 -28.66 -3.02 -31.21
C ALA A 276 -29.79 -3.84 -31.87
N ASP A 277 -30.78 -3.14 -32.42
CA ASP A 277 -31.84 -3.72 -33.24
C ASP A 277 -31.43 -3.57 -34.73
N PRO A 278 -31.35 -4.68 -35.50
CA PRO A 278 -31.04 -4.63 -36.91
C PRO A 278 -32.04 -3.80 -37.76
N LEU A 279 -33.21 -3.54 -37.21
CA LEU A 279 -34.26 -2.74 -37.85
C LEU A 279 -34.13 -1.24 -37.58
N LEU A 280 -33.22 -0.83 -36.68
CA LEU A 280 -33.01 0.57 -36.32
C LEU A 280 -31.75 1.14 -36.97
N ASP A 281 -31.84 2.43 -37.36
CA ASP A 281 -30.64 3.17 -37.81
C ASP A 281 -29.59 3.24 -36.68
N ALA A 282 -28.33 3.12 -37.06
CA ALA A 282 -27.19 3.19 -36.12
C ALA A 282 -27.16 4.48 -35.28
N ARG A 283 -27.76 5.59 -35.82
CA ARG A 283 -27.90 6.86 -35.10
C ARG A 283 -28.92 6.74 -33.97
N VAL A 284 -30.01 6.01 -34.18
CA VAL A 284 -31.07 5.78 -33.19
C VAL A 284 -30.52 4.91 -32.05
N VAL A 285 -29.82 3.83 -32.39
CA VAL A 285 -29.16 2.96 -31.39
C VAL A 285 -28.15 3.75 -30.56
N ARG A 286 -27.34 4.60 -31.20
CA ARG A 286 -26.38 5.46 -30.49
C ARG A 286 -27.09 6.42 -29.54
N ALA A 287 -28.16 7.09 -29.97
CA ALA A 287 -28.95 7.99 -29.13
C ALA A 287 -29.58 7.26 -27.93
N GLN A 288 -29.99 6.00 -28.09
CA GLN A 288 -30.50 5.16 -27.00
C GLN A 288 -29.39 4.83 -25.97
N ILE A 289 -28.18 4.49 -26.43
CA ILE A 289 -27.03 4.23 -25.54
C ILE A 289 -26.71 5.50 -24.77
N ASP A 290 -26.63 6.65 -25.41
CA ASP A 290 -26.31 7.94 -24.78
C ASP A 290 -27.39 8.36 -23.76
N ALA A 291 -28.67 8.10 -24.08
CA ALA A 291 -29.78 8.33 -23.14
C ALA A 291 -29.71 7.43 -21.90
N GLN A 292 -29.37 6.15 -22.08
CA GLN A 292 -29.16 5.22 -20.95
C GLN A 292 -27.96 5.60 -20.11
N GLN A 293 -26.85 6.02 -20.73
CA GLN A 293 -25.68 6.54 -20.04
C GLN A 293 -26.03 7.74 -19.15
N ALA A 294 -26.74 8.74 -19.73
CA ALA A 294 -27.16 9.92 -18.98
C ALA A 294 -28.16 9.60 -17.85
N ALA A 295 -29.08 8.65 -18.08
CA ALA A 295 -30.02 8.20 -17.06
C ALA A 295 -29.32 7.50 -15.90
N THR A 296 -28.36 6.62 -16.21
CA THR A 296 -27.52 5.93 -15.22
C THR A 296 -26.72 6.94 -14.38
N ALA A 297 -26.06 7.90 -15.03
CA ALA A 297 -25.29 8.96 -14.39
C ALA A 297 -26.14 9.76 -13.38
N ARG A 298 -27.35 10.18 -13.80
CA ARG A 298 -28.30 10.90 -12.92
C ARG A 298 -28.77 10.05 -11.75
N THR A 299 -29.08 8.78 -11.98
CA THR A 299 -29.61 7.88 -10.93
C THR A 299 -28.56 7.60 -9.85
N LEU A 300 -27.29 7.47 -10.23
CA LEU A 300 -26.16 7.19 -9.31
C LEU A 300 -25.51 8.47 -8.77
N GLY A 301 -25.85 9.65 -9.28
CA GLY A 301 -25.25 10.92 -8.87
C GLY A 301 -23.77 11.04 -9.26
N VAL A 302 -23.39 10.50 -10.43
CA VAL A 302 -22.01 10.58 -10.95
C VAL A 302 -21.95 11.39 -12.24
N PRO A 303 -20.79 11.99 -12.59
CA PRO A 303 -20.58 12.59 -13.89
C PRO A 303 -20.81 11.58 -15.02
N VAL A 304 -21.33 12.04 -16.16
CA VAL A 304 -21.65 11.16 -17.31
C VAL A 304 -20.37 10.50 -17.87
N GLU A 305 -19.24 11.15 -17.77
CA GLU A 305 -17.92 10.68 -18.18
C GLU A 305 -17.42 9.49 -17.32
N ARG A 306 -18.04 9.27 -16.16
CA ARG A 306 -17.76 8.12 -15.26
C ARG A 306 -18.57 6.89 -15.60
N VAL A 307 -19.49 6.98 -16.56
CA VAL A 307 -20.32 5.87 -17.02
C VAL A 307 -19.81 5.42 -18.39
N PHE A 308 -19.35 4.18 -18.48
CA PHE A 308 -18.72 3.59 -19.67
C PHE A 308 -19.67 2.59 -20.32
N PRO A 309 -20.41 2.99 -21.36
CA PRO A 309 -21.23 2.05 -22.13
C PRO A 309 -20.33 1.15 -22.98
N LEU A 310 -20.44 -0.17 -22.82
CA LEU A 310 -19.64 -1.15 -23.55
C LEU A 310 -20.36 -2.48 -23.75
N SER A 311 -19.82 -3.34 -24.62
CA SER A 311 -20.20 -4.75 -24.73
C SER A 311 -19.03 -5.65 -24.41
N ALA A 312 -19.04 -6.26 -23.23
CA ALA A 312 -18.01 -7.22 -22.81
C ALA A 312 -17.97 -8.45 -23.74
N ARG A 313 -19.14 -8.90 -24.23
CA ARG A 313 -19.25 -10.05 -25.16
C ARG A 313 -18.58 -9.76 -26.50
N GLN A 314 -18.86 -8.60 -27.08
CA GLN A 314 -18.23 -8.18 -28.34
C GLN A 314 -16.73 -7.95 -28.16
N ALA A 315 -16.33 -7.36 -27.04
CA ALA A 315 -14.92 -7.15 -26.72
C ALA A 315 -14.16 -8.47 -26.61
N LEU A 316 -14.70 -9.47 -25.91
CA LEU A 316 -14.10 -10.80 -25.82
C LEU A 316 -13.98 -11.45 -27.19
N ALA A 317 -15.06 -11.47 -27.97
CA ALA A 317 -15.05 -12.05 -29.31
C ALA A 317 -14.04 -11.35 -30.24
N ALA A 318 -13.99 -10.02 -30.20
CA ALA A 318 -13.07 -9.24 -31.01
C ALA A 318 -11.59 -9.50 -30.63
N ARG A 319 -11.29 -9.63 -29.34
CA ARG A 319 -9.93 -9.98 -28.88
C ARG A 319 -9.52 -11.37 -29.28
N ILE A 320 -10.40 -12.37 -29.12
CA ILE A 320 -10.13 -13.76 -29.53
C ILE A 320 -9.84 -13.84 -31.05
N ASN A 321 -10.59 -13.06 -31.85
CA ASN A 321 -10.46 -13.08 -33.31
C ASN A 321 -9.44 -12.04 -33.84
N ALA A 322 -8.73 -11.33 -32.98
CA ALA A 322 -7.84 -10.21 -33.34
C ALA A 322 -8.51 -9.13 -34.22
N ASP A 323 -9.83 -8.89 -34.01
CA ASP A 323 -10.64 -7.92 -34.73
C ASP A 323 -10.54 -6.53 -34.07
N ALA A 324 -9.61 -5.71 -34.53
CA ALA A 324 -9.42 -4.35 -34.00
C ALA A 324 -10.62 -3.42 -34.20
N PRO A 325 -11.32 -3.41 -35.37
CA PRO A 325 -12.55 -2.66 -35.54
C PRO A 325 -13.67 -3.09 -34.58
N GLY A 326 -13.87 -4.40 -34.40
CA GLY A 326 -14.86 -4.94 -33.47
C GLY A 326 -14.52 -4.57 -32.01
N LEU A 327 -13.26 -4.58 -31.65
CA LEU A 327 -12.80 -4.14 -30.31
C LEU A 327 -13.12 -2.65 -30.10
N ALA A 328 -12.87 -1.79 -31.07
CA ALA A 328 -13.21 -0.38 -30.97
C ALA A 328 -14.74 -0.17 -30.85
N GLN A 329 -15.54 -0.93 -31.60
CA GLN A 329 -17.01 -0.89 -31.53
C GLN A 329 -17.54 -1.37 -30.18
N SER A 330 -16.86 -2.30 -29.52
CA SER A 330 -17.22 -2.78 -28.18
C SER A 330 -17.10 -1.69 -27.09
N ARG A 331 -16.37 -0.61 -27.34
CA ARG A 331 -16.04 0.50 -26.45
C ARG A 331 -15.24 0.09 -25.19
N LEU A 332 -14.73 -1.14 -25.07
CA LEU A 332 -13.89 -1.57 -23.96
C LEU A 332 -12.62 -0.71 -23.82
N PRO A 333 -11.91 -0.31 -24.91
CA PRO A 333 -10.71 0.52 -24.79
C PRO A 333 -10.91 1.86 -24.08
N ALA A 334 -12.12 2.42 -24.08
CA ALA A 334 -12.41 3.66 -23.36
C ALA A 334 -12.38 3.47 -21.83
N LEU A 335 -12.88 2.35 -21.33
CA LEU A 335 -12.77 1.99 -19.91
C LEU A 335 -11.30 1.74 -19.52
N GLU A 336 -10.56 1.03 -20.36
CA GLU A 336 -9.14 0.73 -20.10
C GLU A 336 -8.28 2.01 -20.06
N ALA A 337 -8.54 2.95 -20.98
CA ALA A 337 -7.89 4.25 -20.97
C ALA A 337 -8.20 5.04 -19.68
N ALA A 338 -9.47 5.10 -19.28
CA ALA A 338 -9.86 5.80 -18.05
C ALA A 338 -9.23 5.19 -16.78
N LEU A 339 -9.13 3.86 -16.72
CA LEU A 339 -8.42 3.17 -15.63
C LEU A 339 -6.93 3.52 -15.63
N ALA A 340 -6.29 3.61 -16.81
CA ALA A 340 -4.90 3.99 -16.95
C ALA A 340 -4.63 5.43 -16.50
N ASP A 341 -5.44 6.36 -17.02
CA ASP A 341 -5.23 7.80 -16.87
C ASP A 341 -5.50 8.28 -15.43
N GLU A 342 -6.31 7.56 -14.67
CA GLU A 342 -6.64 7.98 -13.29
C GLU A 342 -5.84 7.24 -12.22
N LEU A 343 -5.78 5.90 -12.29
CA LEU A 343 -5.21 5.12 -11.18
C LEU A 343 -3.68 5.14 -11.16
N LEU A 344 -3.06 5.07 -12.33
CA LEU A 344 -1.61 4.92 -12.39
C LEU A 344 -0.82 6.18 -12.03
N PRO A 345 -1.24 7.41 -12.44
CA PRO A 345 -0.56 8.64 -12.03
C PRO A 345 -0.61 8.87 -10.53
N GLN A 346 -1.79 8.74 -9.90
CA GLN A 346 -1.95 8.90 -8.45
C GLN A 346 -1.04 7.94 -7.68
N ARG A 347 -0.97 6.70 -8.15
CA ARG A 347 -0.12 5.69 -7.52
C ARG A 347 1.35 6.02 -7.63
N ARG A 348 1.77 6.45 -8.80
CA ARG A 348 3.13 6.87 -9.06
C ARG A 348 3.54 8.06 -8.19
N GLU A 349 2.71 9.10 -8.11
CA GLU A 349 2.98 10.28 -7.28
C GLU A 349 3.21 9.92 -5.82
N LEU A 350 2.41 9.00 -5.26
CA LEU A 350 2.59 8.51 -3.89
C LEU A 350 3.94 7.80 -3.70
N LEU A 351 4.30 6.92 -4.63
CA LEU A 351 5.58 6.19 -4.58
C LEU A 351 6.77 7.13 -4.79
N GLU A 352 6.68 8.06 -5.73
CA GLU A 352 7.69 9.08 -5.99
C GLU A 352 7.94 9.94 -4.74
N ALA A 353 6.87 10.48 -4.14
CA ALA A 353 6.98 11.30 -2.93
C ALA A 353 7.67 10.54 -1.79
N MET A 354 7.35 9.25 -1.62
CA MET A 354 7.96 8.39 -0.60
C MET A 354 9.46 8.17 -0.87
N VAL A 355 9.86 7.89 -2.10
CA VAL A 355 11.27 7.69 -2.50
C VAL A 355 12.05 8.97 -2.28
N LEU A 356 11.52 10.12 -2.73
CA LEU A 356 12.16 11.43 -2.58
C LEU A 356 12.32 11.83 -1.11
N ALA A 357 11.32 11.55 -0.27
CA ALA A 357 11.40 11.81 1.17
C ALA A 357 12.52 10.97 1.81
N ALA A 358 12.58 9.67 1.51
CA ALA A 358 13.62 8.79 2.03
C ALA A 358 15.03 9.18 1.55
N ALA A 359 15.17 9.50 0.27
CA ALA A 359 16.45 9.94 -0.29
C ALA A 359 16.95 11.23 0.39
N ARG A 360 16.07 12.22 0.61
CA ARG A 360 16.40 13.47 1.30
C ARG A 360 16.82 13.23 2.75
N GLU A 361 16.13 12.34 3.45
CA GLU A 361 16.45 11.99 4.85
C GLU A 361 17.83 11.36 4.96
N VAL A 362 18.12 10.36 4.11
CA VAL A 362 19.43 9.70 4.05
C VAL A 362 20.54 10.70 3.67
N GLU A 363 20.30 11.58 2.70
CA GLU A 363 21.25 12.61 2.28
C GLU A 363 21.54 13.61 3.39
N ALA A 364 20.52 14.10 4.08
CA ALA A 364 20.68 15.02 5.21
C ALA A 364 21.49 14.40 6.35
N GLY A 365 21.22 13.14 6.70
CA GLY A 365 22.00 12.39 7.71
C GLY A 365 23.45 12.27 7.31
N ARG A 366 23.71 11.89 6.09
CA ARG A 366 25.05 11.77 5.52
C ARG A 366 25.82 13.10 5.49
N ALA A 367 25.17 14.18 5.00
CA ALA A 367 25.80 15.50 4.91
C ALA A 367 26.26 16.01 6.28
N ARG A 368 25.48 15.76 7.34
CA ARG A 368 25.85 16.08 8.72
C ARG A 368 27.11 15.34 9.15
N ARG A 369 27.17 14.03 8.97
CA ARG A 369 28.34 13.20 9.34
C ARG A 369 29.59 13.62 8.58
N PHE A 370 29.50 13.95 7.30
CA PHE A 370 30.62 14.47 6.52
C PHE A 370 31.09 15.82 7.07
N GLY A 371 30.16 16.73 7.35
CA GLY A 371 30.49 18.03 7.92
C GLY A 371 31.27 17.92 9.25
N GLU A 372 30.91 16.95 10.08
CA GLU A 372 31.62 16.66 11.34
C GLU A 372 33.00 16.07 11.11
N SER A 373 33.11 15.05 10.27
CA SER A 373 34.39 14.44 9.93
C SER A 373 35.38 15.47 9.40
N ARG A 374 34.91 16.35 8.50
CA ARG A 374 35.76 17.44 7.97
C ARG A 374 36.16 18.46 9.03
N ARG A 375 35.26 18.83 9.93
CA ARG A 375 35.63 19.72 11.06
C ARG A 375 36.70 19.08 11.92
N GLN A 376 36.57 17.79 12.25
CA GLN A 376 37.58 17.06 13.00
C GLN A 376 38.94 17.01 12.30
N PHE A 377 38.98 16.77 10.97
CA PHE A 377 40.21 16.81 10.20
C PHE A 377 40.85 18.20 10.18
N ALA A 378 40.04 19.27 10.03
CA ALA A 378 40.52 20.64 10.03
C ALA A 378 41.12 21.03 11.42
N GLU A 379 40.42 20.68 12.50
CA GLU A 379 40.88 20.92 13.87
C GLU A 379 42.22 20.19 14.16
N GLN A 380 42.29 18.89 13.81
CA GLN A 380 43.51 18.09 13.97
C GLN A 380 44.66 18.68 13.14
N THR A 381 44.40 19.11 11.90
CA THR A 381 45.40 19.72 11.02
C THR A 381 45.91 21.03 11.60
N LEU A 382 45.03 21.86 12.18
CA LEU A 382 45.40 23.14 12.81
C LEU A 382 46.26 22.91 14.03
N GLU A 383 45.90 21.95 14.89
CA GLU A 383 46.66 21.58 16.07
C GLU A 383 48.07 21.10 15.72
N LEU A 384 48.17 20.17 14.76
CA LEU A 384 49.45 19.61 14.33
C LEU A 384 50.33 20.70 13.67
N ARG A 385 49.78 21.60 12.86
CA ARG A 385 50.50 22.76 12.30
C ARG A 385 51.02 23.67 13.40
N GLY A 386 50.24 23.85 14.50
CA GLY A 386 50.66 24.62 15.66
C GLY A 386 51.82 24.02 16.44
N LEU A 387 52.14 22.73 16.22
CA LEU A 387 53.27 22.01 16.84
C LEU A 387 54.56 22.12 16.02
N ARG A 388 54.52 22.58 14.80
CA ARG A 388 55.67 22.70 13.88
C ARG A 388 56.77 23.57 14.53
N GLY A 389 57.94 23.01 14.78
CA GLY A 389 59.08 23.72 15.36
C GLY A 389 59.01 23.97 16.89
N LYS A 390 58.11 23.27 17.64
CA LYS A 390 57.94 23.48 19.09
C LYS A 390 58.33 22.25 19.90
N SER A 391 59.00 22.51 21.06
CA SER A 391 59.63 21.53 21.94
C SER A 391 58.64 20.62 22.70
N GLY A 392 59.09 19.43 23.17
CA GLY A 392 58.31 18.40 23.87
C GLY A 392 57.38 18.85 25.02
N PRO A 393 57.66 19.94 25.77
CA PRO A 393 56.72 20.46 26.76
C PRO A 393 55.34 20.84 26.22
N LYS A 394 55.27 21.33 24.94
CA LYS A 394 54.02 21.77 24.34
C LYS A 394 53.15 20.58 23.87
N VAL A 395 53.78 19.50 23.42
CA VAL A 395 53.09 18.23 23.12
C VAL A 395 52.47 17.62 24.38
N ARG A 396 53.21 17.64 25.53
CA ARG A 396 52.68 17.19 26.81
C ARG A 396 51.49 18.01 27.28
N LEU A 397 51.52 19.34 27.08
CA LEU A 397 50.38 20.19 27.40
C LEU A 397 49.13 19.84 26.54
N MET A 398 49.33 19.53 25.26
CA MET A 398 48.27 19.11 24.37
C MET A 398 47.71 17.73 24.72
N LEU A 399 48.55 16.76 25.10
CA LEU A 399 48.09 15.46 25.59
C LEU A 399 47.22 15.64 26.84
N ALA A 400 47.68 16.45 27.81
CA ALA A 400 46.88 16.73 29.01
C ALA A 400 45.57 17.41 28.71
N ARG A 401 45.50 18.25 27.65
CA ARG A 401 44.27 18.86 27.18
C ARG A 401 43.33 17.85 26.55
N VAL A 402 43.82 16.93 25.70
CA VAL A 402 43.02 15.86 25.11
C VAL A 402 42.46 14.94 26.20
N ASP A 403 43.25 14.58 27.21
CA ASP A 403 42.79 13.76 28.33
C ASP A 403 41.71 14.48 29.16
N ALA A 404 41.83 15.80 29.37
CA ALA A 404 40.80 16.60 30.03
C ALA A 404 39.51 16.69 29.21
N GLU A 405 39.60 16.96 27.89
CA GLU A 405 38.45 16.98 26.96
C GLU A 405 37.76 15.62 26.90
N GLN A 406 38.53 14.52 26.90
CA GLN A 406 37.99 13.16 26.96
C GLN A 406 37.23 12.90 28.27
N ALA A 407 37.79 13.28 29.41
CA ALA A 407 37.15 13.12 30.71
C ALA A 407 35.84 13.91 30.83
N GLU A 408 35.81 15.14 30.30
CA GLU A 408 34.60 15.97 30.21
C GLU A 408 33.55 15.34 29.31
N PHE A 409 33.97 14.79 28.17
CA PHE A 409 33.11 14.05 27.27
C PHE A 409 32.53 12.78 27.90
N GLU A 410 33.34 12.01 28.67
CA GLU A 410 32.85 10.82 29.36
C GLU A 410 31.85 11.17 30.47
N ALA A 411 32.03 12.27 31.18
CA ALA A 411 31.03 12.80 32.10
C ALA A 411 29.71 13.20 31.39
N CYS A 412 29.77 13.68 30.16
CA CYS A 412 28.61 13.95 29.34
C CYS A 412 27.86 12.67 28.96
N THR A 413 28.56 11.54 28.73
CA THR A 413 27.89 10.28 28.38
C THR A 413 26.91 9.80 29.45
N ALA A 414 27.17 10.09 30.72
CA ALA A 414 26.26 9.79 31.82
C ALA A 414 24.95 10.60 31.73
N ARG A 415 25.02 11.87 31.32
CA ARG A 415 23.85 12.71 31.08
C ARG A 415 23.03 12.20 29.89
N LEU A 416 23.73 11.72 28.86
CA LEU A 416 23.07 11.12 27.68
C LEU A 416 22.37 9.80 28.02
N ALA A 417 22.96 8.99 28.89
CA ALA A 417 22.29 7.78 29.39
C ALA A 417 21.01 8.09 30.16
N ALA A 418 21.01 9.16 30.97
CA ALA A 418 19.81 9.64 31.66
C ALA A 418 18.75 10.14 30.65
N LEU A 419 19.16 10.91 29.64
CA LEU A 419 18.27 11.36 28.56
C LEU A 419 17.66 10.18 27.79
N ALA A 420 18.47 9.16 27.45
CA ALA A 420 18.00 7.94 26.79
C ALA A 420 17.00 7.16 27.66
N ALA A 421 17.16 7.17 28.99
CA ALA A 421 16.19 6.55 29.90
C ALA A 421 14.84 7.31 29.91
N VAL A 422 14.88 8.64 29.96
CA VAL A 422 13.69 9.50 29.86
C VAL A 422 13.00 9.29 28.51
N HIS A 423 13.75 9.31 27.43
CA HIS A 423 13.24 9.07 26.07
C HIS A 423 12.53 7.72 25.96
N ARG A 424 13.13 6.64 26.43
CA ARG A 424 12.50 5.30 26.44
C ARG A 424 11.21 5.27 27.25
N ARG A 425 11.15 5.98 28.38
CA ARG A 425 9.92 6.08 29.18
C ARG A 425 8.84 6.82 28.40
N LEU A 426 9.14 7.98 27.84
CA LEU A 426 8.19 8.77 27.05
C LEU A 426 7.71 8.03 25.80
N LEU A 427 8.62 7.29 25.14
CA LEU A 427 8.25 6.42 24.01
C LEU A 427 7.26 5.35 24.44
N LYS A 428 7.50 4.68 25.56
CA LYS A 428 6.56 3.69 26.11
C LYS A 428 5.20 4.31 26.40
N GLU A 429 5.16 5.53 26.94
CA GLU A 429 3.94 6.29 27.20
C GLU A 429 3.23 6.68 25.88
N ALA A 430 3.97 7.07 24.83
CA ALA A 430 3.42 7.38 23.51
C ALA A 430 2.84 6.14 22.80
N LEU A 431 3.44 4.98 22.96
CA LEU A 431 2.99 3.72 22.38
C LEU A 431 1.85 3.05 23.17
N ALA A 432 1.72 3.32 24.46
CA ALA A 432 0.73 2.69 25.33
C ALA A 432 -0.74 2.82 24.85
N PRO A 433 -1.19 3.96 24.25
CA PRO A 433 -2.54 4.07 23.69
C PRO A 433 -2.77 3.17 22.47
N LEU A 434 -1.71 2.75 21.77
CA LEU A 434 -1.77 2.02 20.50
C LEU A 434 -1.67 0.50 20.65
N VAL A 435 -1.52 -0.01 21.88
CA VAL A 435 -1.36 -1.45 22.16
C VAL A 435 -2.64 -2.23 21.82
N ALA A 436 -2.46 -3.42 21.21
CA ALA A 436 -3.55 -4.29 20.76
C ALA A 436 -4.57 -4.68 21.85
N ASP A 437 -4.12 -4.88 23.09
CA ASP A 437 -5.03 -5.21 24.22
C ASP A 437 -6.03 -4.09 24.50
N ARG A 438 -5.58 -2.84 24.41
CA ARG A 438 -6.46 -1.68 24.54
C ARG A 438 -7.51 -1.58 23.43
N LEU A 439 -7.17 -2.04 22.23
CA LEU A 439 -8.16 -2.11 21.13
C LEU A 439 -9.24 -3.16 21.42
N ARG A 440 -8.85 -4.29 22.00
CA ARG A 440 -9.81 -5.33 22.43
C ARG A 440 -10.78 -4.79 23.48
N ASP A 441 -10.27 -4.08 24.49
CA ASP A 441 -11.07 -3.47 25.54
C ASP A 441 -12.09 -2.45 24.96
N GLU A 442 -11.64 -1.61 24.02
CA GLU A 442 -12.51 -0.62 23.39
C GLU A 442 -13.61 -1.25 22.53
N VAL A 443 -13.28 -2.30 21.81
CA VAL A 443 -14.27 -3.03 21.00
C VAL A 443 -15.22 -3.83 21.92
N ALA A 444 -14.74 -4.41 23.01
CA ALA A 444 -15.59 -5.04 24.01
C ALA A 444 -16.56 -4.04 24.67
N GLN A 445 -16.07 -2.83 24.99
CA GLN A 445 -16.93 -1.75 25.50
C GLN A 445 -18.01 -1.34 24.50
N MET A 446 -17.65 -1.21 23.22
CA MET A 446 -18.65 -0.94 22.17
C MET A 446 -19.73 -2.02 22.12
N GLN A 447 -19.35 -3.31 22.25
CA GLN A 447 -20.33 -4.41 22.28
C GLN A 447 -21.24 -4.33 23.50
N ALA A 448 -20.70 -4.01 24.67
CA ALA A 448 -21.48 -3.81 25.87
C ALA A 448 -22.47 -2.63 25.71
N ASP A 449 -22.02 -1.52 25.11
CA ASP A 449 -22.84 -0.34 24.83
C ASP A 449 -23.97 -0.68 23.82
N MET A 450 -23.67 -1.50 22.81
CA MET A 450 -24.67 -2.00 21.85
C MET A 450 -25.71 -2.91 22.52
N ALA A 451 -25.28 -3.82 23.39
CA ALA A 451 -26.17 -4.75 24.11
C ALA A 451 -27.06 -4.05 25.14
N ALA A 452 -26.58 -2.97 25.77
CA ALA A 452 -27.34 -2.17 26.75
C ALA A 452 -28.39 -1.26 26.09
N SER A 453 -28.34 -1.06 24.77
CA SER A 453 -29.23 -0.15 24.06
C SER A 453 -30.62 -0.76 23.84
N VAL A 454 -31.65 -0.13 24.38
CA VAL A 454 -33.06 -0.52 24.19
C VAL A 454 -33.42 -0.31 22.71
N LEU A 455 -33.96 -1.36 22.06
CA LEU A 455 -34.36 -1.36 20.64
C LEU A 455 -33.19 -1.27 19.61
N HIS A 456 -31.93 -1.46 20.04
CA HIS A 456 -30.72 -1.51 19.16
C HIS A 456 -30.52 -0.31 18.19
N LEU A 457 -31.28 0.77 18.37
CA LEU A 457 -31.08 2.06 17.69
C LEU A 457 -29.75 2.73 18.09
N GLY A 458 -29.08 2.21 19.14
CA GLY A 458 -27.80 2.70 19.64
C GLY A 458 -26.56 2.13 18.98
N SER A 459 -26.65 1.10 18.12
CA SER A 459 -25.50 0.42 17.54
C SER A 459 -24.60 1.40 16.74
N ARG A 460 -25.21 2.23 15.91
CA ARG A 460 -24.50 3.29 15.18
C ARG A 460 -23.83 4.28 16.14
N LYS A 461 -24.53 4.68 17.21
CA LYS A 461 -24.00 5.62 18.21
C LYS A 461 -22.83 5.01 18.99
N ALA A 462 -22.93 3.74 19.38
CA ALA A 462 -21.87 3.01 20.06
C ALA A 462 -20.62 2.87 19.17
N PHE A 463 -20.81 2.58 17.88
CA PHE A 463 -19.70 2.48 16.93
C PHE A 463 -19.02 3.85 16.66
N VAL A 464 -19.78 4.93 16.46
CA VAL A 464 -19.23 6.29 16.33
C VAL A 464 -18.49 6.69 17.61
N ALA A 465 -19.00 6.32 18.78
CA ALA A 465 -18.32 6.55 20.06
C ALA A 465 -16.99 5.77 20.14
N LEU A 466 -16.94 4.52 19.68
CA LEU A 466 -15.68 3.76 19.54
C LEU A 466 -14.69 4.51 18.65
N CYS A 467 -15.09 4.87 17.43
CA CYS A 467 -14.20 5.58 16.50
C CYS A 467 -13.69 6.91 17.10
N THR A 468 -14.54 7.63 17.79
CA THR A 468 -14.15 8.86 18.52
C THR A 468 -13.12 8.59 19.60
N ARG A 469 -13.27 7.52 20.39
CA ARG A 469 -12.28 7.11 21.41
C ARG A 469 -10.96 6.70 20.78
N LEU A 470 -10.98 5.93 19.70
CA LEU A 470 -9.80 5.51 18.97
C LEU A 470 -9.03 6.68 18.37
N ARG A 471 -9.73 7.64 17.79
CA ARG A 471 -9.10 8.87 17.27
C ARG A 471 -8.47 9.71 18.37
N ARG A 472 -9.10 9.81 19.56
CA ARG A 472 -8.48 10.45 20.72
C ARG A 472 -7.19 9.74 21.17
N ARG A 473 -7.15 8.40 21.11
CA ARG A 473 -5.94 7.63 21.42
C ARG A 473 -4.83 7.92 20.42
N LEU A 474 -5.16 7.96 19.14
CA LEU A 474 -4.19 8.33 18.09
C LEU A 474 -3.69 9.76 18.30
N ALA A 475 -4.59 10.72 18.55
CA ALA A 475 -4.23 12.11 18.83
C ALA A 475 -3.31 12.23 20.07
N SER A 476 -3.57 11.46 21.14
CA SER A 476 -2.68 11.41 22.30
C SER A 476 -1.28 10.86 21.96
N ALA A 477 -1.19 9.87 21.08
CA ALA A 477 0.11 9.36 20.62
C ALA A 477 0.86 10.41 19.77
N VAL A 478 0.14 11.18 18.93
CA VAL A 478 0.69 12.31 18.16
C VAL A 478 1.25 13.37 19.11
N GLU A 479 0.48 13.81 20.09
CA GLU A 479 0.87 14.83 21.08
C GLU A 479 2.12 14.39 21.84
N ARG A 480 2.17 13.13 22.31
CA ARG A 480 3.35 12.58 22.98
C ARG A 480 4.56 12.50 22.06
N SER A 481 4.39 12.15 20.80
CA SER A 481 5.48 12.15 19.81
C SER A 481 6.03 13.55 19.57
N GLN A 482 5.17 14.58 19.56
CA GLN A 482 5.58 15.98 19.47
C GLN A 482 6.34 16.45 20.73
N GLU A 483 5.91 16.04 21.94
CA GLU A 483 6.63 16.31 23.19
C GLU A 483 8.02 15.69 23.17
N ILE A 484 8.15 14.42 22.73
CA ILE A 484 9.45 13.75 22.55
C ILE A 484 10.31 14.53 21.55
N ASN A 485 9.74 14.95 20.43
CA ASN A 485 10.44 15.71 19.39
C ASN A 485 11.00 17.03 19.95
N ALA A 486 10.18 17.78 20.68
CA ALA A 486 10.60 19.04 21.32
C ALA A 486 11.72 18.82 22.36
N MET A 487 11.58 17.80 23.21
CA MET A 487 12.60 17.43 24.20
C MET A 487 13.92 17.03 23.54
N LEU A 488 13.89 16.19 22.52
CA LEU A 488 15.08 15.80 21.77
C LEU A 488 15.70 17.01 21.06
N GLY A 489 14.89 17.91 20.46
CA GLY A 489 15.35 19.13 19.82
C GLY A 489 16.12 20.04 20.77
N ALA A 490 15.57 20.32 21.93
CA ALA A 490 16.22 21.12 22.96
C ALA A 490 17.54 20.46 23.46
N SER A 491 17.51 19.14 23.69
CA SER A 491 18.68 18.38 24.13
C SER A 491 19.78 18.35 23.06
N PHE A 492 19.42 18.13 21.81
CA PHE A 492 20.35 18.11 20.69
C PHE A 492 20.98 19.48 20.44
N ALA A 493 20.18 20.56 20.50
CA ALA A 493 20.70 21.92 20.39
C ALA A 493 21.75 22.22 21.45
N ARG A 494 21.50 21.80 22.69
CA ARG A 494 22.46 21.95 23.80
C ARG A 494 23.73 21.12 23.59
N LEU A 495 23.60 19.87 23.20
CA LEU A 495 24.74 18.98 22.93
C LEU A 495 25.58 19.47 21.74
N ASN A 496 24.92 20.00 20.70
CA ASN A 496 25.61 20.60 19.57
C ASN A 496 26.42 21.85 19.98
N ALA A 497 25.86 22.68 20.88
CA ALA A 497 26.54 23.87 21.39
C ALA A 497 27.71 23.53 22.33
N GLU A 498 27.54 22.55 23.24
CA GLU A 498 28.57 22.17 24.24
C GLU A 498 29.70 21.35 23.62
N PHE A 499 29.38 20.42 22.72
CA PHE A 499 30.35 19.42 22.20
C PHE A 499 30.58 19.45 20.69
N GLY A 500 29.94 20.39 19.97
CA GLY A 500 30.08 20.49 18.52
C GLY A 500 29.53 19.30 17.75
N PHE A 501 28.54 18.58 18.30
CA PHE A 501 27.83 17.53 17.57
C PHE A 501 27.00 18.10 16.44
N GLY A 502 26.66 17.27 15.44
CA GLY A 502 25.73 17.59 14.36
C GLY A 502 24.40 16.86 14.52
N LEU A 503 23.91 16.71 15.75
CA LEU A 503 22.64 16.06 16.01
C LEU A 503 21.48 16.90 15.46
N ALA A 504 20.57 16.27 14.74
CA ALA A 504 19.35 16.92 14.29
C ALA A 504 18.16 15.99 14.57
N VAL A 505 17.07 16.58 15.04
CA VAL A 505 15.83 15.83 15.25
C VAL A 505 15.14 15.69 13.91
N ASN A 506 14.79 14.48 13.52
CA ASN A 506 13.94 14.24 12.37
C ASN A 506 12.52 14.74 12.70
N ALA A 507 11.78 15.20 11.71
CA ALA A 507 10.39 15.55 11.89
C ALA A 507 9.61 14.39 12.54
N ALA A 508 8.72 14.69 13.47
CA ALA A 508 7.84 13.68 14.03
C ALA A 508 7.04 12.99 12.90
N PRO A 509 6.68 11.70 13.06
CA PRO A 509 5.96 10.99 12.01
C PRO A 509 4.59 11.64 11.78
N GLU A 510 4.23 11.80 10.50
CA GLU A 510 2.92 12.30 10.09
C GLU A 510 1.88 11.18 10.25
N LEU A 511 1.17 11.21 11.37
CA LEU A 511 0.16 10.21 11.72
C LEU A 511 -1.26 10.59 11.24
N ASP A 512 -1.43 11.73 10.59
CA ASP A 512 -2.74 12.24 10.13
C ASP A 512 -3.41 11.29 9.13
N ARG A 513 -2.63 10.55 8.33
CA ARG A 513 -3.16 9.52 7.44
C ARG A 513 -3.92 8.42 8.17
N PHE A 514 -3.51 8.06 9.39
CA PHE A 514 -4.20 7.06 10.20
C PHE A 514 -5.53 7.59 10.77
N ASP A 515 -5.65 8.90 11.04
CA ASP A 515 -6.94 9.52 11.35
C ASP A 515 -7.88 9.46 10.14
N VAL A 516 -7.35 9.69 8.92
CA VAL A 516 -8.12 9.52 7.69
C VAL A 516 -8.56 8.06 7.50
N GLU A 517 -7.68 7.09 7.73
CA GLU A 517 -8.04 5.66 7.66
C GLU A 517 -9.12 5.30 8.70
N LEU A 518 -9.04 5.81 9.93
CA LEU A 518 -10.07 5.62 10.95
C LEU A 518 -11.41 6.26 10.54
N ARG A 519 -11.40 7.40 9.88
CA ARG A 519 -12.63 8.03 9.33
C ARG A 519 -13.24 7.19 8.21
N LEU A 520 -12.40 6.62 7.35
CA LEU A 520 -12.85 5.71 6.29
C LEU A 520 -13.49 4.44 6.87
N ILE A 521 -12.86 3.88 7.91
CA ILE A 521 -13.43 2.76 8.66
C ILE A 521 -14.77 3.20 9.28
N GLU A 522 -14.82 4.36 9.95
CA GLU A 522 -16.05 4.90 10.54
C GLU A 522 -17.16 5.03 9.49
N THR A 523 -16.89 5.68 8.36
CA THR A 523 -17.88 5.91 7.30
C THR A 523 -18.38 4.60 6.71
N GLY A 524 -17.47 3.68 6.37
CA GLY A 524 -17.81 2.40 5.76
C GLY A 524 -18.68 1.52 6.69
N TYR A 525 -18.35 1.50 7.97
CA TYR A 525 -19.09 0.66 8.93
C TYR A 525 -20.37 1.31 9.45
N VAL A 526 -20.41 2.65 9.59
CA VAL A 526 -21.65 3.37 9.96
C VAL A 526 -22.75 3.14 8.93
N GLN A 527 -22.40 3.10 7.66
CA GLN A 527 -23.36 2.78 6.60
C GLN A 527 -23.91 1.35 6.74
N TYR A 528 -23.03 0.40 7.11
CA TYR A 528 -23.41 -0.99 7.34
C TYR A 528 -24.28 -1.20 8.58
N LEU A 529 -24.16 -0.33 9.60
CA LEU A 529 -24.95 -0.35 10.83
C LEU A 529 -26.30 0.39 10.71
N GLY A 530 -26.77 0.67 9.50
CA GLY A 530 -28.05 1.33 9.21
C GLY A 530 -29.28 0.53 9.69
N LEU A 531 -30.46 1.16 9.67
CA LEU A 531 -31.73 0.62 10.21
C LEU A 531 -32.10 -0.77 9.67
N THR A 532 -31.72 -1.08 8.43
CA THR A 532 -32.01 -2.39 7.78
C THR A 532 -31.21 -3.56 8.36
N HIS A 533 -30.09 -3.29 9.03
CA HIS A 533 -29.19 -4.30 9.59
C HIS A 533 -29.20 -4.32 11.14
N ALA A 534 -29.86 -3.36 11.77
CA ALA A 534 -29.91 -3.23 13.23
C ALA A 534 -30.46 -4.50 13.91
N LEU A 535 -31.43 -5.19 13.30
CA LEU A 535 -31.99 -6.44 13.80
C LEU A 535 -31.01 -7.64 13.66
N ARG A 536 -30.11 -7.61 12.67
CA ARG A 536 -29.09 -8.65 12.48
C ARG A 536 -27.95 -8.56 13.49
N LEU A 537 -27.69 -7.35 14.00
CA LEU A 537 -26.67 -7.13 15.05
C LEU A 537 -27.02 -7.79 16.38
N LEU A 538 -28.31 -8.21 16.56
CA LEU A 538 -28.78 -8.98 17.72
C LEU A 538 -28.27 -10.41 17.76
N GLN A 539 -27.87 -10.96 16.63
CA GLN A 539 -27.47 -12.35 16.56
C GLN A 539 -25.99 -12.50 16.96
N PRO A 540 -25.67 -13.31 18.00
CA PRO A 540 -24.28 -13.57 18.40
C PRO A 540 -23.39 -14.04 17.24
N ARG A 541 -23.99 -14.76 16.28
CA ARG A 541 -23.33 -15.30 15.08
C ARG A 541 -22.89 -14.23 14.10
N PHE A 542 -23.51 -13.04 14.08
CA PHE A 542 -23.11 -11.90 13.24
C PHE A 542 -22.08 -11.03 13.96
N MET A 543 -22.26 -10.82 15.27
CA MET A 543 -21.40 -9.94 16.06
C MET A 543 -19.96 -10.46 16.19
N GLU A 544 -19.76 -11.78 16.30
CA GLU A 544 -18.41 -12.33 16.41
C GLU A 544 -17.54 -12.16 15.16
N PRO A 545 -17.99 -12.50 13.95
CA PRO A 545 -17.26 -12.21 12.71
C PRO A 545 -17.01 -10.71 12.53
N PHE A 546 -18.03 -9.87 12.79
CA PHE A 546 -17.89 -8.41 12.72
C PHE A 546 -16.83 -7.87 13.68
N ARG A 547 -16.84 -8.33 14.94
CA ARG A 547 -15.84 -7.97 15.94
C ARG A 547 -14.43 -8.34 15.51
N ARG A 548 -14.22 -9.56 15.03
CA ARG A 548 -12.90 -10.06 14.63
C ARG A 548 -12.34 -9.26 13.44
N MET A 549 -13.19 -9.02 12.47
CA MET A 549 -12.85 -8.27 11.29
C MET A 549 -12.51 -6.81 11.62
N LEU A 550 -13.34 -6.16 12.45
CA LEU A 550 -13.10 -4.80 12.95
C LEU A 550 -11.78 -4.74 13.72
N LEU A 551 -11.55 -5.70 14.64
CA LEU A 551 -10.29 -5.79 15.39
C LEU A 551 -9.09 -5.99 14.46
N GLY A 552 -9.20 -6.84 13.44
CA GLY A 552 -8.13 -7.05 12.46
C GLY A 552 -7.76 -5.76 11.71
N LYS A 553 -8.77 -5.02 11.26
CA LYS A 553 -8.57 -3.74 10.55
C LYS A 553 -7.98 -2.66 11.47
N LEU A 554 -8.57 -2.48 12.64
CA LEU A 554 -8.08 -1.52 13.65
C LEU A 554 -6.66 -1.85 14.10
N ARG A 555 -6.37 -3.14 14.32
CA ARG A 555 -5.05 -3.62 14.69
C ARG A 555 -4.01 -3.25 13.63
N SER A 556 -4.30 -3.47 12.36
CA SER A 556 -3.40 -3.09 11.24
C SER A 556 -3.07 -1.59 11.26
N VAL A 557 -4.06 -0.72 11.43
CA VAL A 557 -3.87 0.74 11.51
C VAL A 557 -2.97 1.12 12.69
N PHE A 558 -3.27 0.59 13.88
CA PHE A 558 -2.55 0.94 15.11
C PHE A 558 -1.15 0.32 15.18
N GLU A 559 -0.95 -0.91 14.68
CA GLU A 559 0.38 -1.53 14.59
C GLU A 559 1.28 -0.76 13.60
N THR A 560 0.72 -0.31 12.46
CA THR A 560 1.48 0.50 11.50
C THR A 560 1.84 1.86 12.12
N ALA A 561 0.91 2.54 12.77
CA ALA A 561 1.16 3.82 13.46
C ALA A 561 2.22 3.66 14.57
N SER A 562 2.11 2.59 15.37
CA SER A 562 3.08 2.25 16.42
C SER A 562 4.47 1.97 15.84
N GLY A 563 4.53 1.23 14.73
CA GLY A 563 5.78 0.94 14.02
C GLY A 563 6.49 2.19 13.50
N GLU A 564 5.74 3.18 13.02
CA GLU A 564 6.32 4.45 12.56
C GLU A 564 6.89 5.29 13.70
N ILE A 565 6.19 5.37 14.82
CA ILE A 565 6.70 6.06 16.03
C ILE A 565 7.97 5.36 16.53
N ASP A 566 8.00 4.04 16.60
CA ASP A 566 9.16 3.26 17.05
C ASP A 566 10.35 3.43 16.10
N LEU A 567 10.12 3.37 14.78
CA LEU A 567 11.16 3.58 13.76
C LEU A 567 11.76 4.99 13.86
N TRP A 568 10.92 6.02 13.96
CA TRP A 568 11.34 7.40 14.14
C TRP A 568 12.18 7.59 15.42
N SER A 569 11.73 7.01 16.52
CA SER A 569 12.43 7.06 17.81
C SER A 569 13.79 6.37 17.77
N ARG A 570 13.87 5.19 17.13
CA ARG A 570 15.15 4.47 16.93
C ARG A 570 16.12 5.28 16.07
N ALA A 571 15.64 5.97 15.05
CA ALA A 571 16.47 6.82 14.21
C ALA A 571 17.13 7.96 15.03
N GLY A 572 16.37 8.61 15.92
CA GLY A 572 16.91 9.61 16.84
C GLY A 572 17.96 9.05 17.82
N SER A 573 17.69 7.88 18.39
CA SER A 573 18.64 7.22 19.31
C SER A 573 19.93 6.76 18.62
N ALA A 574 19.82 6.23 17.41
CA ALA A 574 20.98 5.77 16.63
C ALA A 574 21.96 6.90 16.27
N GLN A 575 21.44 8.12 16.03
CA GLN A 575 22.29 9.29 15.80
C GLN A 575 23.19 9.58 17.02
N ILE A 576 22.62 9.56 18.22
CA ILE A 576 23.37 9.79 19.47
C ILE A 576 24.48 8.75 19.62
N GLU A 577 24.15 7.47 19.49
CA GLU A 577 25.12 6.38 19.63
C GLU A 577 26.24 6.44 18.59
N GLY A 578 25.88 6.75 17.34
CA GLY A 578 26.84 6.93 16.25
C GLY A 578 27.85 8.05 16.55
N GLN A 579 27.36 9.21 16.95
CA GLN A 579 28.17 10.39 17.28
C GLN A 579 29.09 10.14 18.49
N LEU A 580 28.57 9.50 19.53
CA LEU A 580 29.36 9.12 20.68
C LEU A 580 30.51 8.18 20.32
N ARG A 581 30.24 7.19 19.49
CA ARG A 581 31.26 6.24 19.02
C ARG A 581 32.32 6.94 18.19
N GLU A 582 31.92 7.78 17.24
CA GLU A 582 32.84 8.54 16.37
C GLU A 582 33.74 9.47 17.19
N ARG A 583 33.17 10.16 18.18
CA ARG A 583 33.93 11.08 19.04
C ARG A 583 34.96 10.33 19.91
N ARG A 584 34.58 9.17 20.51
CA ARG A 584 35.53 8.31 21.23
C ARG A 584 36.68 7.86 20.35
N ILE A 585 36.41 7.40 19.16
CA ILE A 585 37.44 6.99 18.19
C ILE A 585 38.31 8.21 17.83
N GLY A 586 37.72 9.39 17.69
CA GLY A 586 38.43 10.64 17.42
C GLY A 586 39.43 10.98 18.53
N PHE A 587 39.02 10.90 19.81
CA PHE A 587 39.93 11.12 20.97
C PHE A 587 41.06 10.10 21.02
N MET A 588 40.77 8.82 20.82
CA MET A 588 41.79 7.77 20.79
C MET A 588 42.84 8.02 19.69
N ARG A 589 42.39 8.31 18.47
CA ARG A 589 43.28 8.59 17.33
C ARG A 589 44.13 9.84 17.56
N ARG A 590 43.53 10.90 18.13
CA ARG A 590 44.21 12.16 18.40
C ARG A 590 45.29 11.96 19.48
N ARG A 591 44.97 11.23 20.55
CA ARG A 591 45.94 10.88 21.61
C ARG A 591 47.10 10.07 21.05
N GLU A 592 46.81 8.99 20.34
CA GLU A 592 47.83 8.12 19.73
C GLU A 592 48.73 8.90 18.74
N SER A 593 48.15 9.85 17.98
CA SER A 593 48.91 10.72 17.09
C SER A 593 49.88 11.64 17.86
N LEU A 594 49.42 12.26 18.95
CA LEU A 594 50.25 13.13 19.78
C LEU A 594 51.37 12.36 20.53
N GLU A 595 51.08 11.13 21.00
CA GLU A 595 52.08 10.23 21.63
C GLU A 595 53.18 9.86 20.60
N ARG A 596 52.84 9.56 19.37
CA ARG A 596 53.81 9.29 18.29
C ARG A 596 54.66 10.53 17.97
N ILE A 597 54.08 11.70 17.88
CA ILE A 597 54.80 12.95 17.63
C ILE A 597 55.76 13.31 18.80
N GLN A 598 55.41 12.91 20.04
CA GLN A 598 56.30 13.07 21.20
C GLN A 598 57.57 12.22 21.07
N GLY A 599 57.53 11.08 20.40
CA GLY A 599 58.63 10.14 20.19
C GLY A 599 59.58 10.51 19.02
N ALA A 600 59.10 11.18 17.97
CA ALA A 600 59.93 11.44 16.77
C ALA A 600 59.51 12.70 16.03
N ALA A 601 60.45 13.63 15.87
CA ALA A 601 60.23 14.91 15.17
C ALA A 601 59.86 14.79 13.66
N GLY A 602 60.17 13.64 13.01
CA GLY A 602 59.84 13.37 11.60
C GLY A 602 58.43 12.92 11.33
N GLU A 603 57.70 12.45 12.33
CA GLU A 603 56.33 11.88 12.14
C GLU A 603 55.24 12.96 11.94
N LEU A 604 55.53 14.21 12.34
CA LEU A 604 54.57 15.31 12.20
C LEU A 604 54.20 15.60 10.73
N GLU A 605 55.21 15.68 9.85
CA GLU A 605 54.96 15.93 8.41
C GLU A 605 54.26 14.76 7.76
N THR A 606 54.62 13.52 8.13
CA THR A 606 53.95 12.31 7.66
C THR A 606 52.46 12.32 8.06
N ARG A 607 52.16 12.68 9.32
CA ARG A 607 50.80 12.73 9.82
C ARG A 607 49.95 13.84 9.17
N LEU A 608 50.52 15.00 8.90
CA LEU A 608 49.85 16.07 8.15
C LEU A 608 49.51 15.61 6.72
N ALA A 609 50.42 14.90 6.05
CA ALA A 609 50.19 14.32 4.71
C ALA A 609 49.08 13.26 4.75
N GLU A 610 49.09 12.39 5.73
CA GLU A 610 48.01 11.36 5.92
C GLU A 610 46.62 12.01 6.11
N LEU A 611 46.52 13.06 6.94
CA LEU A 611 45.26 13.78 7.16
C LEU A 611 44.76 14.44 5.88
N ALA A 612 45.66 15.03 5.06
CA ALA A 612 45.30 15.62 3.77
C ALA A 612 44.73 14.55 2.81
N VAL A 613 45.37 13.38 2.74
CA VAL A 613 44.87 12.24 1.93
C VAL A 613 43.52 11.71 2.45
N GLN A 614 43.33 11.67 3.76
CA GLN A 614 42.06 11.24 4.35
C GLN A 614 40.92 12.23 4.05
N ASP A 615 41.17 13.55 4.14
CA ASP A 615 40.17 14.58 3.78
C ASP A 615 39.82 14.51 2.30
N GLU A 616 40.79 14.32 1.42
CA GLU A 616 40.56 14.17 -0.03
C GLU A 616 39.73 12.92 -0.34
N ARG A 617 40.05 11.78 0.27
CA ARG A 617 39.26 10.54 0.14
C ARG A 617 37.83 10.73 0.64
N ALA A 618 37.65 11.42 1.75
CA ALA A 618 36.34 11.73 2.30
C ALA A 618 35.53 12.60 1.33
N GLN A 619 36.14 13.62 0.71
CA GLN A 619 35.49 14.47 -0.30
C GLN A 619 35.08 13.67 -1.54
N GLN A 620 35.97 12.83 -2.08
CA GLN A 620 35.68 11.97 -3.24
C GLN A 620 34.52 11.01 -2.92
N LEU A 621 34.52 10.40 -1.73
CA LEU A 621 33.42 9.54 -1.29
C LEU A 621 32.12 10.32 -1.16
N GLN A 622 32.15 11.51 -0.58
CA GLN A 622 30.97 12.38 -0.50
C GLN A 622 30.37 12.66 -1.87
N ALA A 623 31.21 13.06 -2.82
CA ALA A 623 30.76 13.34 -4.18
C ALA A 623 30.12 12.11 -4.85
N ARG A 624 30.75 10.93 -4.69
CA ARG A 624 30.23 9.67 -5.23
C ARG A 624 28.86 9.31 -4.63
N LEU A 625 28.72 9.36 -3.30
CA LEU A 625 27.45 9.04 -2.62
C LEU A 625 26.36 10.07 -2.93
N GLN A 626 26.73 11.34 -3.08
CA GLN A 626 25.81 12.40 -3.52
C GLN A 626 25.30 12.15 -4.94
N ALA A 627 26.18 11.75 -5.86
CA ALA A 627 25.78 11.40 -7.22
C ALA A 627 24.80 10.19 -7.24
N LEU A 628 25.01 9.20 -6.38
CA LEU A 628 24.06 8.06 -6.26
C LEU A 628 22.68 8.50 -5.73
N GLY A 629 22.64 9.38 -4.73
CA GLY A 629 21.40 9.95 -4.20
C GLY A 629 20.66 10.80 -5.25
N GLN A 630 21.39 11.66 -5.96
CA GLN A 630 20.84 12.46 -7.06
C GLN A 630 20.31 11.58 -8.21
N ALA A 631 21.03 10.50 -8.56
CA ALA A 631 20.58 9.55 -9.57
C ALA A 631 19.28 8.82 -9.15
N LEU A 632 19.13 8.51 -7.86
CA LEU A 632 17.88 7.95 -7.34
C LEU A 632 16.73 8.96 -7.44
N CYS A 633 16.93 10.20 -7.01
CA CYS A 633 15.93 11.27 -7.12
C CYS A 633 15.54 11.55 -8.58
N ALA A 634 16.53 11.68 -9.46
CA ALA A 634 16.29 11.89 -10.89
C ALA A 634 15.49 10.74 -11.53
N GLN A 635 15.80 9.48 -11.18
CA GLN A 635 15.06 8.33 -11.65
C GLN A 635 13.63 8.30 -11.09
N ALA A 636 13.43 8.68 -9.83
CA ALA A 636 12.11 8.74 -9.21
C ALA A 636 11.22 9.78 -9.92
N SER A 637 11.77 10.96 -10.25
CA SER A 637 11.03 12.04 -10.92
C SER A 637 11.04 11.95 -12.46
N ALA A 638 11.73 10.95 -13.05
CA ALA A 638 11.76 10.78 -14.50
C ALA A 638 10.39 10.36 -15.03
N ALA A 639 9.91 10.97 -16.11
CA ALA A 639 8.69 10.55 -16.79
C ALA A 639 8.83 9.08 -17.24
N PRO A 640 7.75 8.25 -17.21
CA PRO A 640 7.83 6.88 -17.70
C PRO A 640 8.19 6.90 -19.19
N ALA A 641 9.14 6.04 -19.56
CA ALA A 641 9.51 5.86 -20.96
C ALA A 641 8.28 5.33 -21.73
N GLY A 642 7.62 6.15 -22.51
CA GLY A 642 6.41 5.83 -23.27
C GLY A 642 5.44 7.01 -23.47
N VAL A 643 5.66 8.14 -22.77
CA VAL A 643 4.84 9.36 -22.93
C VAL A 643 5.67 10.51 -23.54
N ALA A 644 6.92 10.26 -23.92
CA ALA A 644 7.77 11.27 -24.54
C ALA A 644 7.45 11.39 -26.04
N ASP A 645 6.86 12.54 -26.41
CA ASP A 645 7.00 13.26 -27.67
C ASP A 645 6.77 12.53 -29.01
N GLU A 646 5.53 12.13 -29.31
CA GLU A 646 5.06 12.20 -30.70
C GLU A 646 4.53 13.60 -31.09
N ALA A 647 4.64 14.59 -30.21
CA ALA A 647 4.11 15.94 -30.47
C ALA A 647 5.11 16.90 -31.14
N ASN A 648 6.35 16.47 -31.40
CA ASN A 648 7.38 17.39 -31.93
C ASN A 648 8.19 16.83 -33.10
N ASP A 649 7.61 15.97 -33.93
CA ASP A 649 8.19 15.66 -35.22
C ASP A 649 7.61 16.66 -36.26
N PRO A 650 8.41 17.59 -36.82
CA PRO A 650 7.91 18.50 -37.82
C PRO A 650 7.55 17.71 -39.08
N MET A 651 6.28 17.78 -39.47
CA MET A 651 5.78 17.21 -40.72
C MET A 651 6.74 17.52 -41.87
N PRO A 652 7.19 16.53 -42.64
CA PRO A 652 8.01 16.80 -43.83
C PRO A 652 7.15 17.60 -44.82
N ALA A 653 7.71 18.72 -45.27
CA ALA A 653 7.09 19.60 -46.24
C ALA A 653 6.70 18.80 -47.51
N PRO A 654 5.55 19.13 -48.14
CA PRO A 654 5.11 18.43 -49.35
C PRO A 654 6.11 18.69 -50.48
N ARG A 655 6.69 17.61 -51.02
CA ARG A 655 7.51 17.67 -52.24
C ARG A 655 6.63 18.17 -53.40
N GLN A 656 6.91 19.35 -53.88
CA GLN A 656 6.41 19.85 -55.14
C GLN A 656 6.86 18.90 -56.25
N LEU A 657 5.91 18.20 -56.87
CA LEU A 657 6.11 17.51 -58.13
C LEU A 657 6.32 18.60 -59.21
N ALA A 658 7.57 18.78 -59.62
CA ALA A 658 7.87 19.56 -60.84
C ALA A 658 7.32 18.77 -62.05
N ARG A 659 6.47 19.41 -62.81
CA ARG A 659 6.07 18.99 -64.14
C ARG A 659 7.25 19.15 -65.08
N ALA A 660 7.62 18.09 -65.75
CA ALA A 660 8.14 18.07 -67.13
C ALA A 660 7.67 16.79 -67.80
#